data_6bff0baa76d706a6b847e0da41ce7e93
#
_entry.id   6bff0baa76d706a6b847e0da41ce7e93
#
_cell.length_a   1.000
_cell.length_b   1.000
_cell.length_c   1.000
_cell.angle_alpha   90.00
_cell.angle_beta   90.00
_cell.angle_gamma   90.00
#
_symmetry.space_group_name_H-M   'P 1'
#
loop_
_entity.id
_entity.type
_entity.pdbx_description
1 polymer ?
#
loop_
_entity_poly.entity_id
_entity_poly.type
_entity_poly.pdbx_seq_one_letter_code
_entity_poly.pdbx_strand_id
1 'polypeptide(L)'
;MGAPAWAVAVVSFVVSSSALAQAPAPQEASPPPSETPLAPPPASEPAPEPAAAGAPSVPGSAAAADAPLQAPPPSEPPLAGPAPSDAPVVEAPPTDNRRFESVVVGTSEAKTSGSIHILKPEKLQRYELDDPQAILQSVPGVYGRGEDGFGLRPNLGLRGVNPDRSKKVTLLEDGILFGPAPYSAPAAYYFPLMTRMQSVRVLKGPSSVQQGPQTVGGSVDLITRDIPAQESFGLDVAGGQYLYGKAHGFFGASTERAGFLIEGVHLRSNGFKDIDNSDATTGFHRNEWMAKARYRLVPDGELRQTLQLKLGYSDEGSNETYLGLSDADFAANPLRRYKASQFDHMQWHRTQAVLSHVLEGRDVAVTTSLYRQDLDRTWRKVNGFRGISISDVLADPTSARNAIYYAVLTGEQDSSTPGETILIGPNHRVFVNQGIQSIARWTAKTGPLSHNAEFGVRYHFDSIDRRHTQDGFRMVSGELVAEGGTTEVTADNKDSTHALALHATDAIAWGPLVVTPGVRLEIIRSKSADKLADTVQHGSLEALMPGVGVYGALTPALGLFAGAYRGFSPPAPGQPQAVGPEKSVNYEAGARWARRSERFEVVGFFNDYSNLTDVCTFSNGCLNDNLDRQVDAGEANIYGLEAFAEKTFRPGGGITFPLTVAYTFTRTKLLNDFRSSDPQFGNVVVGDELPYVPHHQLYASIGIEGARWGAFISSTYLASMREQAGQGEIPEGLKTGALLTFDVNASWNITRWGQLYVSGRNILDEAVIVGRRPYGARPNAPRTLIGGFKIQL
;
A
#
# COMPACT_ATOMS: atom_id res chain seq x y z
N MET A 1 0.35 -29.71 50.16
CA MET A 1 -0.61 -29.34 49.18
C MET A 1 0.18 -28.67 48.07
N GLY A 2 0.63 -29.50 47.13
CA GLY A 2 1.67 -29.17 46.18
C GLY A 2 1.14 -28.48 44.94
N ALA A 3 1.85 -27.41 44.54
CA ALA A 3 1.67 -26.79 43.22
C ALA A 3 2.51 -27.53 42.17
N PRO A 4 2.00 -27.80 40.97
CA PRO A 4 2.82 -28.38 39.92
C PRO A 4 3.62 -27.27 39.19
N ALA A 5 4.94 -27.45 39.18
CA ALA A 5 5.85 -26.65 38.40
C ALA A 5 5.70 -27.00 36.89
N TRP A 6 5.37 -26.03 36.07
CA TRP A 6 5.39 -26.16 34.62
C TRP A 6 6.78 -25.76 34.10
N ALA A 7 7.51 -26.75 33.63
CA ALA A 7 8.80 -26.56 32.97
C ALA A 7 8.56 -25.98 31.57
N VAL A 8 9.02 -24.75 31.32
CA VAL A 8 9.13 -24.17 29.99
C VAL A 8 10.36 -24.78 29.32
N ALA A 9 10.15 -25.72 28.42
CA ALA A 9 11.22 -26.25 27.58
C ALA A 9 11.57 -25.21 26.49
N VAL A 10 12.63 -24.44 26.72
CA VAL A 10 13.28 -23.63 25.69
C VAL A 10 14.11 -24.59 24.85
N VAL A 11 13.65 -24.91 23.65
CA VAL A 11 14.44 -25.66 22.67
C VAL A 11 15.44 -24.70 22.05
N SER A 12 16.69 -24.80 22.52
CA SER A 12 17.83 -24.11 21.93
C SER A 12 18.24 -24.80 20.62
N PHE A 13 17.89 -24.23 19.48
CA PHE A 13 18.49 -24.60 18.23
C PHE A 13 19.85 -23.89 18.08
N VAL A 14 20.92 -24.62 18.31
CA VAL A 14 22.28 -24.24 17.93
C VAL A 14 22.39 -24.45 16.43
N VAL A 15 22.41 -23.38 15.66
CA VAL A 15 22.75 -23.43 14.24
C VAL A 15 24.28 -23.45 14.12
N SER A 16 24.84 -24.62 13.95
CA SER A 16 26.23 -24.77 13.55
C SER A 16 26.39 -24.29 12.13
N SER A 17 27.18 -23.23 11.93
CA SER A 17 27.60 -22.74 10.62
C SER A 17 28.57 -23.74 10.01
N SER A 18 28.08 -24.63 9.17
CA SER A 18 28.91 -25.46 8.30
C SER A 18 29.32 -24.63 7.06
N ALA A 19 30.60 -24.50 6.87
CA ALA A 19 31.22 -23.89 5.70
C ALA A 19 30.70 -24.55 4.41
N LEU A 20 30.02 -23.80 3.56
CA LEU A 20 29.73 -24.22 2.20
C LEU A 20 30.99 -24.00 1.34
N ALA A 21 31.49 -25.09 0.81
CA ALA A 21 32.60 -25.11 -0.13
C ALA A 21 32.30 -24.25 -1.36
N GLN A 22 33.30 -23.48 -1.78
CA GLN A 22 33.28 -22.70 -3.01
C GLN A 22 33.05 -23.63 -4.21
N ALA A 23 32.01 -23.37 -4.98
CA ALA A 23 31.83 -23.92 -6.31
C ALA A 23 32.81 -23.20 -7.27
N PRO A 24 33.42 -23.92 -8.22
CA PRO A 24 34.34 -23.33 -9.20
C PRO A 24 33.58 -22.38 -10.15
N ALA A 25 34.25 -21.30 -10.56
CA ALA A 25 33.77 -20.31 -11.51
C ALA A 25 33.33 -20.95 -12.83
N PRO A 26 32.26 -20.42 -13.48
CA PRO A 26 31.86 -20.89 -14.80
C PRO A 26 32.96 -20.53 -15.85
N GLN A 27 33.38 -21.49 -16.63
CA GLN A 27 34.18 -21.23 -17.81
C GLN A 27 33.37 -20.44 -18.84
N GLU A 28 34.00 -19.44 -19.42
CA GLU A 28 33.49 -18.68 -20.57
C GLU A 28 33.18 -19.63 -21.73
N ALA A 29 31.91 -19.66 -22.14
CA ALA A 29 31.47 -20.33 -23.34
C ALA A 29 31.80 -19.45 -24.56
N SER A 30 32.48 -20.02 -25.54
CA SER A 30 32.75 -19.40 -26.83
C SER A 30 31.47 -19.03 -27.57
N PRO A 31 31.44 -17.91 -28.34
CA PRO A 31 30.25 -17.49 -29.05
C PRO A 31 29.88 -18.46 -30.17
N PRO A 32 28.59 -18.68 -30.44
CA PRO A 32 28.15 -19.48 -31.57
C PRO A 32 28.41 -18.76 -32.90
N PRO A 33 28.55 -19.50 -34.00
CA PRO A 33 28.84 -18.92 -35.32
C PRO A 33 27.64 -18.13 -35.84
N SER A 34 27.91 -17.00 -36.51
CA SER A 34 26.98 -16.10 -37.15
C SER A 34 26.10 -16.78 -38.19
N GLU A 35 24.80 -16.79 -37.99
CA GLU A 35 23.83 -17.17 -39.03
C GLU A 35 23.61 -16.01 -40.00
N THR A 36 23.66 -16.33 -41.27
CA THR A 36 23.42 -15.46 -42.43
C THR A 36 21.92 -15.11 -42.48
N PRO A 37 21.53 -13.87 -42.80
CA PRO A 37 20.11 -13.48 -42.87
C PRO A 37 19.40 -14.14 -44.06
N LEU A 38 18.30 -14.82 -43.79
CA LEU A 38 17.34 -15.28 -44.78
C LEU A 38 16.51 -14.08 -45.33
N ALA A 39 16.39 -14.05 -46.64
CA ALA A 39 15.62 -13.06 -47.37
C ALA A 39 14.11 -13.11 -47.01
N PRO A 40 13.39 -11.94 -47.07
CA PRO A 40 11.95 -11.90 -46.77
C PRO A 40 11.11 -12.55 -47.89
N PRO A 41 9.99 -13.19 -47.55
CA PRO A 41 9.06 -13.72 -48.55
C PRO A 41 8.31 -12.61 -49.29
N PRO A 42 7.86 -12.84 -50.52
CA PRO A 42 7.20 -11.82 -51.35
C PRO A 42 5.78 -11.49 -50.87
N ALA A 43 5.43 -10.23 -51.06
CA ALA A 43 4.12 -9.67 -50.73
C ALA A 43 2.98 -10.34 -51.48
N SER A 44 1.91 -10.70 -50.79
CA SER A 44 0.63 -11.15 -51.39
C SER A 44 -0.25 -9.95 -51.79
N GLU A 45 -0.80 -10.03 -53.00
CA GLU A 45 -1.75 -9.09 -53.58
C GLU A 45 -3.07 -8.97 -52.76
N PRO A 46 -3.73 -7.80 -52.82
CA PRO A 46 -5.00 -7.57 -52.16
C PRO A 46 -6.17 -8.19 -52.93
N ALA A 47 -7.06 -8.83 -52.20
CA ALA A 47 -8.34 -9.34 -52.73
C ALA A 47 -9.38 -8.20 -52.86
N PRO A 48 -10.34 -8.28 -53.82
CA PRO A 48 -11.23 -7.20 -54.16
C PRO A 48 -12.45 -7.06 -53.24
N GLU A 49 -12.91 -5.83 -53.08
CA GLU A 49 -14.16 -5.43 -52.42
C GLU A 49 -15.40 -6.10 -53.03
N PRO A 50 -16.41 -6.48 -52.23
CA PRO A 50 -17.74 -6.74 -52.74
C PRO A 50 -18.64 -5.51 -52.67
N ALA A 51 -19.31 -5.29 -53.80
CA ALA A 51 -20.23 -4.21 -54.04
C ALA A 51 -21.50 -4.21 -53.17
N ALA A 52 -22.01 -2.98 -52.98
CA ALA A 52 -23.27 -2.68 -52.36
C ALA A 52 -24.47 -3.19 -53.15
N ALA A 53 -25.44 -3.80 -52.46
CA ALA A 53 -26.77 -4.04 -53.03
C ALA A 53 -27.87 -3.69 -51.99
N GLY A 54 -28.79 -2.94 -52.49
CA GLY A 54 -29.85 -2.17 -51.91
C GLY A 54 -30.91 -2.87 -51.10
N ALA A 55 -31.58 -2.04 -50.35
CA ALA A 55 -32.78 -2.35 -49.60
C ALA A 55 -33.99 -2.56 -50.55
N PRO A 56 -34.99 -3.30 -50.10
CA PRO A 56 -36.36 -2.89 -50.40
C PRO A 56 -37.27 -2.79 -49.18
N SER A 57 -38.19 -1.92 -49.34
CA SER A 57 -39.28 -1.39 -48.57
C SER A 57 -40.36 -2.39 -48.16
N VAL A 58 -41.03 -1.99 -47.07
CA VAL A 58 -42.27 -2.52 -46.48
C VAL A 58 -43.46 -2.48 -47.49
N PRO A 59 -44.46 -3.37 -47.33
CA PRO A 59 -45.78 -2.81 -47.03
C PRO A 59 -46.54 -3.57 -45.92
N GLY A 60 -47.43 -2.83 -45.33
CA GLY A 60 -48.21 -3.12 -44.18
C GLY A 60 -49.58 -3.75 -44.40
N SER A 61 -50.28 -3.84 -43.27
CA SER A 61 -51.75 -3.94 -43.06
C SER A 61 -52.36 -5.34 -43.04
N ALA A 62 -52.94 -5.79 -41.96
CA ALA A 62 -54.35 -5.58 -41.57
C ALA A 62 -54.79 -6.49 -40.45
N ALA A 63 -55.74 -6.01 -39.67
CA ALA A 63 -56.35 -6.56 -38.49
C ALA A 63 -57.25 -7.74 -38.76
N ALA A 64 -57.46 -8.60 -37.79
CA ALA A 64 -58.77 -9.26 -37.58
C ALA A 64 -58.87 -9.72 -36.07
N ALA A 65 -60.06 -9.51 -35.57
CA ALA A 65 -60.54 -9.53 -34.20
C ALA A 65 -61.02 -10.92 -33.71
N ASP A 66 -61.26 -10.94 -32.40
CA ASP A 66 -62.22 -11.65 -31.60
C ASP A 66 -62.11 -13.17 -31.34
N ALA A 67 -61.94 -13.55 -30.10
CA ALA A 67 -63.02 -14.03 -29.20
C ALA A 67 -62.48 -14.51 -27.83
N PRO A 68 -63.28 -14.44 -26.76
CA PRO A 68 -62.78 -14.54 -25.38
C PRO A 68 -62.84 -15.95 -24.83
N LEU A 69 -61.85 -16.38 -24.06
CA LEU A 69 -61.92 -17.60 -23.26
C LEU A 69 -62.07 -17.24 -21.77
N GLN A 70 -63.05 -17.91 -21.15
CA GLN A 70 -63.55 -17.76 -19.80
C GLN A 70 -62.48 -17.95 -18.74
N ALA A 71 -62.62 -17.14 -17.68
CA ALA A 71 -61.82 -17.24 -16.45
C ALA A 71 -62.32 -18.40 -15.54
N PRO A 72 -61.44 -19.09 -14.84
CA PRO A 72 -61.86 -20.02 -13.76
C PRO A 72 -62.18 -19.23 -12.47
N PRO A 73 -62.98 -19.79 -11.54
CA PRO A 73 -63.52 -19.10 -10.38
C PRO A 73 -62.41 -18.77 -9.32
N PRO A 74 -62.64 -17.79 -8.45
CA PRO A 74 -61.63 -17.35 -7.46
C PRO A 74 -61.54 -18.40 -6.34
N SER A 75 -60.30 -18.79 -6.04
CA SER A 75 -59.94 -19.53 -4.85
C SER A 75 -59.92 -18.63 -3.62
N GLU A 76 -60.45 -19.10 -2.50
CA GLU A 76 -60.51 -18.43 -1.20
C GLU A 76 -59.13 -17.95 -0.70
N PRO A 77 -59.10 -16.83 0.07
CA PRO A 77 -57.85 -16.34 0.63
C PRO A 77 -57.39 -17.26 1.78
N PRO A 78 -56.08 -17.58 1.85
CA PRO A 78 -55.54 -18.29 3.01
C PRO A 78 -55.60 -17.42 4.25
N LEU A 79 -56.02 -18.02 5.34
CA LEU A 79 -56.06 -17.50 6.69
C LEU A 79 -54.71 -16.84 7.08
N ALA A 80 -54.80 -15.63 7.60
CA ALA A 80 -53.64 -14.89 8.13
C ALA A 80 -52.96 -15.73 9.21
N GLY A 81 -51.72 -16.13 8.94
CA GLY A 81 -50.78 -16.65 9.94
C GLY A 81 -50.38 -15.55 10.92
N PRO A 82 -50.04 -15.90 12.18
CA PRO A 82 -49.71 -14.94 13.21
C PRO A 82 -48.46 -14.12 12.82
N ALA A 83 -48.45 -12.83 13.17
CA ALA A 83 -47.34 -11.90 12.98
C ALA A 83 -46.02 -12.50 13.52
N PRO A 84 -44.87 -12.26 12.87
CA PRO A 84 -43.59 -12.75 13.35
C PRO A 84 -43.28 -12.08 14.70
N SER A 85 -43.16 -12.93 15.72
CA SER A 85 -42.70 -12.58 17.06
C SER A 85 -41.33 -11.93 16.98
N ASP A 86 -41.14 -10.84 17.73
CA ASP A 86 -39.83 -10.19 18.01
C ASP A 86 -38.92 -11.05 18.89
N ALA A 87 -38.75 -12.31 18.59
CA ALA A 87 -37.74 -13.13 19.25
C ALA A 87 -36.37 -12.75 18.72
N PRO A 88 -35.37 -12.54 19.56
CA PRO A 88 -34.01 -12.27 19.12
C PRO A 88 -33.54 -13.45 18.27
N VAL A 89 -33.17 -13.19 17.02
CA VAL A 89 -32.49 -14.16 16.16
C VAL A 89 -31.22 -14.55 16.89
N VAL A 90 -31.21 -15.76 17.43
CA VAL A 90 -29.98 -16.40 17.90
C VAL A 90 -29.14 -16.59 16.65
N GLU A 91 -28.13 -15.77 16.47
CA GLU A 91 -27.10 -15.98 15.43
C GLU A 91 -26.55 -17.39 15.64
N ALA A 92 -26.62 -18.19 14.60
CA ALA A 92 -25.98 -19.50 14.56
C ALA A 92 -24.50 -19.29 14.95
N PRO A 93 -23.89 -20.18 15.74
CA PRO A 93 -22.50 -20.04 16.12
C PRO A 93 -21.65 -19.89 14.86
N PRO A 94 -20.73 -18.90 14.81
CA PRO A 94 -19.93 -18.65 13.63
C PRO A 94 -19.15 -19.89 13.25
N THR A 95 -19.32 -20.34 12.02
CA THR A 95 -18.50 -21.38 11.42
C THR A 95 -17.03 -21.06 11.56
N ASP A 96 -16.20 -22.05 11.81
CA ASP A 96 -14.83 -22.13 12.31
C ASP A 96 -13.74 -21.30 11.56
N ASN A 97 -14.09 -20.54 10.53
CA ASN A 97 -13.15 -19.81 9.66
C ASN A 97 -12.65 -18.47 10.22
N ARG A 98 -13.12 -17.98 11.36
CA ARG A 98 -12.75 -16.66 11.91
C ARG A 98 -11.50 -16.66 12.79
N ARG A 99 -10.78 -17.77 12.90
CA ARG A 99 -9.75 -17.97 13.94
C ARG A 99 -8.36 -17.45 13.60
N PHE A 100 -8.09 -17.14 12.35
CA PHE A 100 -6.80 -16.56 11.94
C PHE A 100 -6.85 -15.05 11.70
N GLU A 101 -8.03 -14.44 11.78
CA GLU A 101 -8.08 -12.98 11.89
C GLU A 101 -7.33 -12.62 13.18
N SER A 102 -6.22 -11.90 13.06
CA SER A 102 -5.61 -11.23 14.20
C SER A 102 -6.62 -10.21 14.70
N VAL A 103 -7.50 -10.68 15.56
CA VAL A 103 -8.54 -9.87 16.17
C VAL A 103 -7.83 -8.75 16.91
N VAL A 104 -8.11 -7.52 16.56
CA VAL A 104 -7.91 -6.41 17.50
C VAL A 104 -8.57 -6.85 18.79
N VAL A 105 -7.78 -6.97 19.81
CA VAL A 105 -8.11 -7.56 21.12
C VAL A 105 -9.60 -7.50 21.44
N GLY A 106 -10.31 -8.61 21.23
CA GLY A 106 -11.63 -8.98 21.78
C GLY A 106 -12.79 -8.00 21.76
N THR A 107 -12.64 -6.83 21.16
CA THR A 107 -13.72 -5.87 21.02
C THR A 107 -14.10 -5.77 19.56
N SER A 108 -15.40 -5.75 19.28
CA SER A 108 -15.85 -5.43 17.92
C SER A 108 -15.32 -4.03 17.55
N GLU A 109 -15.08 -3.78 16.28
CA GLU A 109 -14.67 -2.45 15.77
C GLU A 109 -15.49 -1.30 16.40
N ALA A 110 -16.76 -1.57 16.68
CA ALA A 110 -17.67 -0.62 17.31
C ALA A 110 -17.31 -0.26 18.76
N LYS A 111 -16.59 -1.10 19.50
CA LYS A 111 -16.28 -0.90 20.93
C LYS A 111 -14.79 -0.73 21.22
N THR A 112 -14.00 -0.41 20.20
CA THR A 112 -12.56 -0.20 20.35
C THR A 112 -12.28 1.18 20.92
N SER A 113 -11.33 1.28 21.84
CA SER A 113 -10.89 2.51 22.51
C SER A 113 -9.93 3.36 21.68
N GLY A 114 -10.06 3.35 20.35
CA GLY A 114 -9.23 4.08 19.41
C GLY A 114 -9.77 4.01 17.99
N SER A 115 -9.14 4.76 17.09
CA SER A 115 -9.51 4.80 15.68
C SER A 115 -9.01 3.57 14.94
N ILE A 116 -9.94 2.77 14.44
CA ILE A 116 -9.68 1.61 13.60
C ILE A 116 -10.63 1.59 12.40
N HIS A 117 -10.09 1.26 11.23
CA HIS A 117 -10.90 1.02 10.03
C HIS A 117 -10.51 -0.30 9.39
N ILE A 118 -11.53 -1.10 9.05
CA ILE A 118 -11.38 -2.38 8.35
C ILE A 118 -12.07 -2.27 6.99
N LEU A 119 -11.28 -2.36 5.92
CA LEU A 119 -11.79 -2.49 4.57
C LEU A 119 -12.04 -3.98 4.32
N LYS A 120 -13.31 -4.35 4.19
CA LYS A 120 -13.76 -5.72 3.97
C LYS A 120 -13.68 -6.11 2.49
N PRO A 121 -13.73 -7.41 2.15
CA PRO A 121 -13.64 -7.89 0.76
C PRO A 121 -14.64 -7.21 -0.19
N GLU A 122 -15.87 -6.98 0.27
CA GLU A 122 -16.92 -6.37 -0.55
C GLU A 122 -16.54 -4.93 -0.96
N LYS A 123 -15.82 -4.20 -0.07
CA LYS A 123 -15.33 -2.85 -0.38
C LYS A 123 -14.13 -2.87 -1.32
N LEU A 124 -13.20 -3.80 -1.12
CA LEU A 124 -12.02 -3.95 -1.98
C LEU A 124 -12.41 -4.30 -3.42
N GLN A 125 -13.43 -5.17 -3.57
CA GLN A 125 -13.88 -5.64 -4.89
C GLN A 125 -14.87 -4.69 -5.58
N ARG A 126 -15.44 -3.72 -4.86
CA ARG A 126 -16.51 -2.86 -5.39
C ARG A 126 -16.09 -2.00 -6.57
N TYR A 127 -14.85 -1.52 -6.58
CA TYR A 127 -14.33 -0.62 -7.62
C TYR A 127 -13.25 -1.25 -8.50
N GLU A 128 -12.87 -2.50 -8.23
CA GLU A 128 -11.82 -3.20 -8.99
C GLU A 128 -10.50 -2.42 -9.05
N LEU A 129 -10.17 -1.73 -7.97
CA LEU A 129 -8.95 -0.93 -7.88
C LEU A 129 -7.75 -1.83 -7.54
N ASP A 130 -6.64 -1.62 -8.24
CA ASP A 130 -5.36 -2.29 -7.95
C ASP A 130 -4.41 -1.37 -7.18
N ASP A 131 -4.55 -0.06 -7.31
CA ASP A 131 -3.74 0.96 -6.64
C ASP A 131 -4.05 1.01 -5.14
N PRO A 132 -3.08 0.67 -4.26
CA PRO A 132 -3.25 0.74 -2.81
C PRO A 132 -3.60 2.12 -2.30
N GLN A 133 -3.06 3.19 -2.91
CA GLN A 133 -3.33 4.55 -2.51
C GLN A 133 -4.79 4.92 -2.77
N ALA A 134 -5.32 4.62 -3.95
CA ALA A 134 -6.72 4.88 -4.29
C ALA A 134 -7.70 4.14 -3.36
N ILE A 135 -7.38 2.89 -2.99
CA ILE A 135 -8.18 2.09 -2.06
C ILE A 135 -8.16 2.70 -0.65
N LEU A 136 -6.97 3.03 -0.15
CA LEU A 136 -6.77 3.46 1.24
C LEU A 136 -7.25 4.91 1.49
N GLN A 137 -7.39 5.74 0.46
CA GLN A 137 -7.98 7.08 0.57
C GLN A 137 -9.46 7.05 1.00
N SER A 138 -10.13 5.89 0.93
CA SER A 138 -11.47 5.69 1.51
C SER A 138 -11.48 5.64 3.05
N VAL A 139 -10.30 5.58 3.69
CA VAL A 139 -10.14 5.58 5.15
C VAL A 139 -9.80 6.99 5.61
N PRO A 140 -10.58 7.62 6.52
CA PRO A 140 -10.25 8.94 7.04
C PRO A 140 -8.85 9.00 7.63
N GLY A 141 -8.14 10.10 7.42
CA GLY A 141 -6.79 10.32 7.90
C GLY A 141 -5.69 9.65 7.08
N VAL A 142 -6.03 8.81 6.08
CA VAL A 142 -5.06 8.23 5.14
C VAL A 142 -5.06 9.05 3.86
N TYR A 143 -3.89 9.49 3.44
CA TYR A 143 -3.70 10.22 2.20
C TYR A 143 -2.45 9.74 1.46
N GLY A 144 -2.29 10.17 0.23
CA GLY A 144 -1.15 9.78 -0.56
C GLY A 144 -0.65 10.87 -1.50
N ARG A 145 0.61 10.76 -1.87
CA ARG A 145 1.23 11.53 -2.94
C ARG A 145 1.33 10.66 -4.19
N GLY A 146 0.68 11.05 -5.28
CA GLY A 146 0.78 10.33 -6.55
C GLY A 146 2.21 10.35 -7.11
N GLU A 147 2.57 9.31 -7.88
CA GLU A 147 3.89 9.21 -8.50
C GLU A 147 3.84 8.54 -9.87
N ASP A 148 3.59 7.23 -9.92
CA ASP A 148 3.63 6.44 -11.17
C ASP A 148 2.27 6.36 -11.89
N GLY A 149 1.19 6.60 -11.19
CA GLY A 149 -0.18 6.52 -11.71
C GLY A 149 -0.75 5.09 -11.73
N PHE A 150 0.02 4.08 -11.34
CA PHE A 150 -0.39 2.68 -11.23
C PHE A 150 -0.41 2.17 -9.79
N GLY A 151 0.16 2.94 -8.86
CA GLY A 151 0.26 2.56 -7.45
C GLY A 151 1.30 1.48 -7.17
N LEU A 152 2.33 1.35 -8.01
CA LEU A 152 3.40 0.36 -7.85
C LEU A 152 4.24 0.64 -6.60
N ARG A 153 4.40 1.91 -6.26
CA ARG A 153 5.18 2.42 -5.12
C ARG A 153 4.39 3.46 -4.35
N PRO A 154 3.40 3.04 -3.54
CA PRO A 154 2.51 3.96 -2.87
C PRO A 154 3.26 4.82 -1.85
N ASN A 155 2.93 6.10 -1.84
CA ASN A 155 3.38 7.06 -0.86
C ASN A 155 2.20 7.35 0.08
N LEU A 156 2.14 6.67 1.22
CA LEU A 156 1.04 6.74 2.18
C LEU A 156 1.44 7.51 3.43
N GLY A 157 0.66 8.53 3.76
CA GLY A 157 0.72 9.24 5.02
C GLY A 157 -0.56 9.04 5.83
N LEU A 158 -0.42 9.04 7.15
CA LEU A 158 -1.53 8.97 8.10
C LEU A 158 -1.45 10.18 9.02
N ARG A 159 -2.56 10.95 9.16
CA ARG A 159 -2.66 12.07 10.12
C ARG A 159 -1.49 13.07 10.07
N GLY A 160 -1.03 13.40 8.86
CA GLY A 160 -0.03 14.45 8.63
C GLY A 160 1.43 14.00 8.65
N VAL A 161 1.76 12.71 8.79
CA VAL A 161 3.14 12.23 8.61
C VAL A 161 3.53 12.25 7.14
N ASN A 162 4.82 12.49 6.84
CA ASN A 162 5.33 12.52 5.47
C ASN A 162 4.99 11.22 4.72
N PRO A 163 4.30 11.28 3.57
CA PRO A 163 3.86 10.10 2.83
C PRO A 163 4.99 9.40 2.07
N ASP A 164 6.15 10.04 1.87
CA ASP A 164 7.22 9.51 1.02
C ASP A 164 7.56 8.06 1.33
N ARG A 165 7.38 7.18 0.33
CA ARG A 165 7.62 5.74 0.41
C ARG A 165 6.97 5.05 1.62
N SER A 166 5.90 5.60 2.16
CA SER A 166 5.19 5.06 3.34
C SER A 166 6.10 4.78 4.56
N LYS A 167 7.27 5.40 4.63
CA LYS A 167 8.36 5.09 5.60
C LYS A 167 8.01 5.38 7.06
N LYS A 168 6.93 6.14 7.30
CA LYS A 168 6.43 6.50 8.64
C LYS A 168 5.23 5.67 9.09
N VAL A 169 4.86 4.65 8.33
CA VAL A 169 3.73 3.75 8.59
C VAL A 169 4.25 2.33 8.79
N THR A 170 3.80 1.66 9.85
CA THR A 170 4.08 0.23 10.01
C THR A 170 3.27 -0.59 9.01
N LEU A 171 3.94 -1.26 8.10
CA LEU A 171 3.34 -2.06 7.04
C LEU A 171 3.43 -3.54 7.35
N LEU A 172 2.27 -4.22 7.38
CA LEU A 172 2.15 -5.63 7.74
C LEU A 172 1.34 -6.40 6.69
N GLU A 173 1.70 -7.66 6.52
CA GLU A 173 0.93 -8.66 5.77
C GLU A 173 0.68 -9.87 6.67
N ASP A 174 -0.59 -10.14 6.99
CA ASP A 174 -1.00 -11.16 7.98
C ASP A 174 -0.30 -10.98 9.34
N GLY A 175 -0.12 -9.72 9.79
CA GLY A 175 0.54 -9.38 11.05
C GLY A 175 2.07 -9.46 11.06
N ILE A 176 2.71 -9.78 9.93
CA ILE A 176 4.17 -9.83 9.76
C ILE A 176 4.65 -8.59 9.00
N LEU A 177 5.73 -7.96 9.44
CA LEU A 177 6.34 -6.83 8.75
C LEU A 177 6.76 -7.22 7.34
N PHE A 178 6.27 -6.48 6.32
CA PHE A 178 6.64 -6.77 4.92
C PHE A 178 7.53 -5.71 4.28
N GLY A 179 7.71 -4.55 4.90
CA GLY A 179 8.68 -3.56 4.43
C GLY A 179 10.03 -4.22 4.19
N PRO A 180 10.79 -3.83 3.15
CA PRO A 180 12.02 -4.54 2.80
C PRO A 180 13.02 -4.62 3.95
N ALA A 181 13.24 -3.53 4.68
CA ALA A 181 14.03 -3.48 5.91
C ALA A 181 13.41 -2.46 6.88
N PRO A 182 12.39 -2.86 7.67
CA PRO A 182 11.57 -1.93 8.46
C PRO A 182 12.34 -1.07 9.47
N TYR A 183 13.50 -1.53 9.95
CA TYR A 183 14.35 -0.79 10.88
C TYR A 183 15.53 -0.11 10.18
N SER A 184 16.18 -0.80 9.21
CA SER A 184 17.38 -0.28 8.56
C SER A 184 17.09 0.64 7.38
N ALA A 185 15.98 0.41 6.63
CA ALA A 185 15.56 1.21 5.49
C ALA A 185 14.04 1.08 5.27
N PRO A 186 13.23 1.86 5.98
CA PRO A 186 11.77 1.67 6.03
C PRO A 186 11.03 2.03 4.74
N ALA A 187 11.68 2.65 3.75
CA ALA A 187 11.06 3.04 2.50
C ALA A 187 10.47 1.84 1.74
N ALA A 188 9.17 1.86 1.50
CA ALA A 188 8.42 0.77 0.87
C ALA A 188 8.58 0.79 -0.66
N TYR A 189 9.72 0.29 -1.16
CA TYR A 189 9.92 0.04 -2.59
C TYR A 189 9.21 -1.22 -3.10
N TYR A 190 8.67 -2.01 -2.23
CA TYR A 190 7.75 -3.11 -2.47
C TYR A 190 6.46 -2.86 -1.68
N PHE A 191 5.34 -3.11 -2.31
CA PHE A 191 4.03 -3.12 -1.68
C PHE A 191 3.20 -4.27 -2.29
N PRO A 192 2.57 -5.16 -1.50
CA PRO A 192 1.80 -6.28 -2.05
C PRO A 192 0.63 -5.82 -2.92
N LEU A 193 0.31 -6.59 -3.97
CA LEU A 193 -0.85 -6.30 -4.81
C LEU A 193 -2.15 -6.38 -4.00
N MET A 194 -2.94 -5.31 -4.06
CA MET A 194 -4.22 -5.23 -3.37
C MET A 194 -5.24 -6.22 -3.92
N THR A 195 -5.09 -6.62 -5.18
CA THR A 195 -5.94 -7.58 -5.90
C THR A 195 -6.11 -8.92 -5.15
N ARG A 196 -5.08 -9.38 -4.40
CA ARG A 196 -5.12 -10.63 -3.63
C ARG A 196 -5.49 -10.44 -2.15
N MET A 197 -5.75 -9.21 -1.71
CA MET A 197 -6.11 -8.95 -0.32
C MET A 197 -7.59 -9.20 -0.06
N GLN A 198 -7.87 -9.80 1.09
CA GLN A 198 -9.23 -10.04 1.54
C GLN A 198 -9.74 -8.93 2.45
N SER A 199 -8.87 -8.34 3.23
CA SER A 199 -9.20 -7.16 4.03
C SER A 199 -7.97 -6.33 4.30
N VAL A 200 -8.19 -5.06 4.69
CA VAL A 200 -7.11 -4.18 5.16
C VAL A 200 -7.53 -3.59 6.49
N ARG A 201 -6.63 -3.66 7.46
CA ARG A 201 -6.81 -3.03 8.76
C ARG A 201 -5.90 -1.83 8.87
N VAL A 202 -6.48 -0.68 9.14
CA VAL A 202 -5.76 0.57 9.42
C VAL A 202 -5.97 0.93 10.89
N LEU A 203 -4.88 0.90 11.67
CA LEU A 203 -4.90 1.26 13.08
C LEU A 203 -4.25 2.62 13.25
N LYS A 204 -4.95 3.49 13.94
CA LYS A 204 -4.49 4.81 14.37
C LYS A 204 -4.76 4.95 15.86
N GLY A 205 -4.12 5.88 16.54
CA GLY A 205 -4.33 6.07 17.96
C GLY A 205 -3.70 5.00 18.87
N PRO A 206 -4.19 4.82 20.12
CA PRO A 206 -3.56 3.98 21.14
C PRO A 206 -3.33 2.52 20.75
N SER A 207 -4.16 1.98 19.87
CA SER A 207 -4.01 0.61 19.36
C SER A 207 -2.73 0.40 18.54
N SER A 208 -2.11 1.48 18.05
CA SER A 208 -0.84 1.43 17.30
C SER A 208 0.34 0.96 18.14
N VAL A 209 0.26 1.01 19.48
CA VAL A 209 1.28 0.49 20.40
C VAL A 209 1.56 -1.00 20.19
N GLN A 210 0.57 -1.78 19.76
CA GLN A 210 0.74 -3.21 19.45
C GLN A 210 1.66 -3.44 18.25
N GLN A 211 1.74 -2.46 17.34
CA GLN A 211 2.48 -2.54 16.08
C GLN A 211 3.74 -1.66 16.14
N GLY A 212 4.73 -1.96 15.33
CA GLY A 212 5.97 -1.19 15.25
C GLY A 212 6.91 -1.80 14.21
N PRO A 213 8.00 -1.09 13.83
CA PRO A 213 8.64 -0.01 14.58
C PRO A 213 8.12 1.42 14.30
N GLN A 214 7.42 1.67 13.22
CA GLN A 214 6.97 3.01 12.80
C GLN A 214 5.60 3.33 13.41
N THR A 215 5.54 3.74 14.68
CA THR A 215 4.26 3.94 15.39
C THR A 215 3.75 5.38 15.37
N VAL A 216 4.52 6.34 14.84
CA VAL A 216 4.12 7.75 14.75
C VAL A 216 2.91 7.95 13.83
N GLY A 217 2.86 7.25 12.69
CA GLY A 217 1.76 7.34 11.73
C GLY A 217 0.66 6.30 11.96
N GLY A 218 0.94 5.23 12.68
CA GLY A 218 0.03 4.09 12.80
C GLY A 218 0.44 2.89 11.94
N SER A 219 -0.49 1.99 11.66
CA SER A 219 -0.20 0.77 10.88
C SER A 219 -1.26 0.44 9.84
N VAL A 220 -0.81 -0.20 8.76
CA VAL A 220 -1.63 -0.81 7.72
C VAL A 220 -1.28 -2.28 7.66
N ASP A 221 -2.26 -3.16 7.90
CA ASP A 221 -2.10 -4.60 7.87
C ASP A 221 -2.99 -5.20 6.77
N LEU A 222 -2.34 -5.80 5.79
CA LEU A 222 -2.94 -6.40 4.62
C LEU A 222 -3.23 -7.87 4.90
N ILE A 223 -4.48 -8.28 4.84
CA ILE A 223 -4.89 -9.64 5.14
C ILE A 223 -5.10 -10.41 3.85
N THR A 224 -4.28 -11.44 3.66
CA THR A 224 -4.36 -12.31 2.48
C THR A 224 -5.44 -13.37 2.64
N ARG A 225 -5.84 -13.97 1.52
CA ARG A 225 -6.85 -15.04 1.48
C ARG A 225 -6.48 -16.18 2.42
N ASP A 226 -7.46 -16.64 3.19
CA ASP A 226 -7.32 -17.82 4.05
C ASP A 226 -7.53 -19.11 3.26
N ILE A 227 -7.02 -20.22 3.81
CA ILE A 227 -7.26 -21.56 3.26
C ILE A 227 -8.77 -21.85 3.42
N PRO A 228 -9.52 -22.07 2.31
CA PRO A 228 -10.96 -22.24 2.38
C PRO A 228 -11.33 -23.54 3.11
N ALA A 229 -12.49 -23.53 3.79
CA ALA A 229 -13.01 -24.70 4.50
C ALA A 229 -13.51 -25.80 3.56
N GLN A 230 -14.02 -25.40 2.41
CA GLN A 230 -14.51 -26.27 1.34
C GLN A 230 -13.70 -25.99 0.07
N GLU A 231 -13.75 -26.89 -0.90
CA GLU A 231 -13.17 -26.64 -2.21
C GLU A 231 -13.70 -25.34 -2.79
N SER A 232 -12.79 -24.47 -3.18
CA SER A 232 -13.11 -23.16 -3.72
C SER A 232 -12.11 -22.78 -4.82
N PHE A 233 -12.65 -22.28 -5.91
CA PHE A 233 -11.91 -21.79 -7.05
C PHE A 233 -12.39 -20.38 -7.41
N GLY A 234 -11.47 -19.51 -7.78
CA GLY A 234 -11.78 -18.21 -8.34
C GLY A 234 -10.85 -17.85 -9.48
N LEU A 235 -11.40 -17.17 -10.47
CA LEU A 235 -10.66 -16.59 -11.60
C LEU A 235 -11.24 -15.21 -11.91
N ASP A 236 -10.39 -14.21 -12.06
CA ASP A 236 -10.71 -12.85 -12.49
C ASP A 236 -9.77 -12.46 -13.62
N VAL A 237 -10.32 -12.20 -14.81
CA VAL A 237 -9.57 -11.75 -15.98
C VAL A 237 -10.14 -10.43 -16.46
N ALA A 238 -9.26 -9.48 -16.75
CA ALA A 238 -9.64 -8.17 -17.25
C ALA A 238 -8.66 -7.64 -18.28
N GLY A 239 -9.18 -6.77 -19.14
CA GLY A 239 -8.39 -6.00 -20.09
C GLY A 239 -8.93 -4.58 -20.21
N GLY A 240 -8.09 -3.67 -20.66
CA GLY A 240 -8.49 -2.26 -20.73
C GLY A 240 -7.54 -1.40 -21.56
N GLN A 241 -7.75 -0.08 -21.45
CA GLN A 241 -6.91 0.91 -22.13
C GLN A 241 -5.43 0.75 -21.71
N TYR A 242 -4.52 1.27 -22.52
CA TYR A 242 -3.07 1.17 -22.36
C TYR A 242 -2.57 -0.28 -22.30
N LEU A 243 -3.27 -1.20 -23.00
CA LEU A 243 -3.04 -2.66 -22.95
C LEU A 243 -2.97 -3.19 -21.51
N TYR A 244 -3.77 -2.60 -20.61
CA TYR A 244 -3.96 -3.14 -19.29
C TYR A 244 -4.45 -4.58 -19.38
N GLY A 245 -3.86 -5.47 -18.59
CA GLY A 245 -4.25 -6.86 -18.47
C GLY A 245 -4.11 -7.34 -17.03
N LYS A 246 -5.15 -8.01 -16.55
CA LYS A 246 -5.19 -8.67 -15.24
C LYS A 246 -5.58 -10.13 -15.40
N ALA A 247 -4.85 -11.01 -14.72
CA ALA A 247 -5.25 -12.39 -14.50
C ALA A 247 -5.00 -12.72 -13.03
N HIS A 248 -6.05 -13.02 -12.27
CA HIS A 248 -5.99 -13.40 -10.88
C HIS A 248 -6.73 -14.71 -10.69
N GLY A 249 -6.10 -15.70 -10.13
CA GLY A 249 -6.69 -17.00 -9.88
C GLY A 249 -6.31 -17.57 -8.53
N PHE A 250 -7.22 -18.31 -7.93
CA PHE A 250 -6.94 -19.08 -6.73
C PHE A 250 -7.66 -20.43 -6.74
N PHE A 251 -7.07 -21.40 -6.06
CA PHE A 251 -7.69 -22.68 -5.77
C PHE A 251 -7.25 -23.15 -4.39
N GLY A 252 -8.18 -23.67 -3.62
CA GLY A 252 -7.89 -24.21 -2.30
C GLY A 252 -8.97 -25.16 -1.82
N ALA A 253 -8.60 -26.00 -0.87
CA ALA A 253 -9.47 -26.96 -0.24
C ALA A 253 -8.95 -27.32 1.16
N SER A 254 -9.85 -27.82 2.01
CA SER A 254 -9.49 -28.36 3.32
C SER A 254 -10.19 -29.68 3.57
N THR A 255 -9.47 -30.54 4.28
CA THR A 255 -10.03 -31.67 5.02
C THR A 255 -10.07 -31.29 6.51
N GLU A 256 -10.52 -32.21 7.34
CA GLU A 256 -10.54 -32.03 8.79
C GLU A 256 -9.13 -31.72 9.37
N ARG A 257 -8.08 -32.35 8.84
CA ARG A 257 -6.70 -32.21 9.33
C ARG A 257 -5.80 -31.34 8.49
N ALA A 258 -6.00 -31.28 7.19
CA ALA A 258 -5.11 -30.59 6.27
C ALA A 258 -5.89 -29.65 5.35
N GLY A 259 -5.23 -28.59 4.91
CA GLY A 259 -5.79 -27.70 3.91
C GLY A 259 -4.69 -26.98 3.14
N PHE A 260 -5.00 -26.51 1.96
CA PHE A 260 -4.10 -25.76 1.12
C PHE A 260 -4.81 -24.66 0.34
N LEU A 261 -4.03 -23.68 -0.08
CA LEU A 261 -4.43 -22.60 -1.00
C LEU A 261 -3.26 -22.30 -1.92
N ILE A 262 -3.54 -22.11 -3.19
CA ILE A 262 -2.60 -21.54 -4.17
C ILE A 262 -3.31 -20.35 -4.81
N GLU A 263 -2.62 -19.21 -4.90
CA GLU A 263 -3.14 -17.98 -5.46
C GLU A 263 -2.07 -17.31 -6.32
N GLY A 264 -2.45 -16.80 -7.49
CA GLY A 264 -1.55 -16.08 -8.39
C GLY A 264 -2.23 -14.89 -9.02
N VAL A 265 -1.46 -13.80 -9.17
CA VAL A 265 -1.89 -12.56 -9.83
C VAL A 265 -0.84 -12.16 -10.86
N HIS A 266 -1.28 -11.82 -12.06
CA HIS A 266 -0.50 -11.15 -13.09
C HIS A 266 -1.19 -9.84 -13.45
N LEU A 267 -0.45 -8.74 -13.40
CA LEU A 267 -0.88 -7.42 -13.88
C LEU A 267 0.14 -6.91 -14.90
N ARG A 268 -0.35 -6.21 -15.93
CA ARG A 268 0.49 -5.49 -16.88
C ARG A 268 -0.19 -4.27 -17.45
N SER A 269 0.60 -3.34 -17.97
CA SER A 269 0.16 -2.24 -18.83
C SER A 269 1.33 -1.80 -19.70
N ASN A 270 1.08 -1.30 -20.91
CA ASN A 270 2.13 -0.69 -21.73
C ASN A 270 2.47 0.74 -21.28
N GLY A 271 1.72 1.28 -20.28
CA GLY A 271 1.89 2.66 -19.81
C GLY A 271 1.08 3.66 -20.63
N PHE A 272 0.93 4.84 -20.05
CA PHE A 272 0.13 5.93 -20.64
C PHE A 272 0.97 7.17 -21.00
N LYS A 273 2.29 7.12 -20.77
CA LYS A 273 3.21 8.21 -21.12
C LYS A 273 3.94 7.87 -22.41
N ASP A 274 4.18 8.90 -23.24
CA ASP A 274 4.87 8.77 -24.51
C ASP A 274 6.26 9.40 -24.40
N ILE A 275 7.31 8.62 -24.70
CA ILE A 275 8.69 9.10 -24.70
C ILE A 275 8.94 9.83 -26.02
N ASP A 276 9.53 11.04 -25.94
CA ASP A 276 9.90 11.84 -27.11
C ASP A 276 10.69 11.00 -28.12
N ASN A 277 10.25 11.02 -29.38
CA ASN A 277 10.90 10.32 -30.49
C ASN A 277 11.25 8.84 -30.19
N SER A 278 10.30 8.10 -29.60
CA SER A 278 10.53 6.70 -29.22
C SER A 278 9.22 5.92 -29.19
N ASP A 279 9.25 4.67 -29.67
CA ASP A 279 8.14 3.71 -29.56
C ASP A 279 8.23 2.85 -28.29
N ALA A 280 9.18 3.15 -27.39
CA ALA A 280 9.37 2.38 -26.16
C ALA A 280 8.19 2.56 -25.19
N THR A 281 7.74 1.47 -24.60
CA THR A 281 6.64 1.48 -23.64
C THR A 281 7.08 2.02 -22.28
N THR A 282 6.16 2.69 -21.58
CA THR A 282 6.38 3.28 -20.25
C THR A 282 5.66 2.52 -19.14
N GLY A 283 5.26 1.30 -19.41
CA GLY A 283 4.44 0.50 -18.54
C GLY A 283 5.22 -0.46 -17.63
N PHE A 284 4.51 -1.48 -17.22
CA PHE A 284 5.01 -2.46 -16.26
C PHE A 284 4.39 -3.84 -16.50
N HIS A 285 5.04 -4.85 -15.92
CA HIS A 285 4.44 -6.15 -15.60
C HIS A 285 4.76 -6.51 -14.15
N ARG A 286 3.86 -7.23 -13.50
CA ARG A 286 4.02 -7.66 -12.12
C ARG A 286 3.33 -9.00 -11.90
N ASN A 287 4.04 -9.90 -11.21
CA ASN A 287 3.54 -11.21 -10.82
C ASN A 287 3.61 -11.36 -9.30
N GLU A 288 2.58 -11.96 -8.71
CA GLU A 288 2.61 -12.39 -7.32
C GLU A 288 2.01 -13.79 -7.21
N TRP A 289 2.74 -14.68 -6.54
CA TRP A 289 2.34 -16.05 -6.25
C TRP A 289 2.35 -16.27 -4.76
N MET A 290 1.33 -16.94 -4.25
CA MET A 290 1.22 -17.33 -2.85
C MET A 290 0.71 -18.77 -2.76
N ALA A 291 1.34 -19.56 -1.87
CA ALA A 291 0.85 -20.84 -1.45
C ALA A 291 0.74 -20.88 0.07
N LYS A 292 -0.37 -21.39 0.58
CA LYS A 292 -0.57 -21.70 2.00
C LYS A 292 -0.85 -23.18 2.17
N ALA A 293 -0.27 -23.77 3.21
CA ALA A 293 -0.57 -25.13 3.66
C ALA A 293 -0.83 -25.11 5.16
N ARG A 294 -1.81 -25.86 5.62
CA ARG A 294 -2.18 -25.98 7.02
C ARG A 294 -2.30 -27.44 7.40
N TYR A 295 -1.79 -27.79 8.59
CA TYR A 295 -1.95 -29.08 9.18
C TYR A 295 -2.33 -28.97 10.67
N ARG A 296 -3.46 -29.56 11.06
CA ARG A 296 -3.93 -29.62 12.45
C ARG A 296 -3.27 -30.80 13.12
N LEU A 297 -2.27 -30.53 13.98
CA LEU A 297 -1.56 -31.53 14.77
C LEU A 297 -2.50 -32.18 15.79
N VAL A 298 -3.29 -31.35 16.47
CA VAL A 298 -4.31 -31.72 17.43
C VAL A 298 -5.60 -31.00 17.03
N PRO A 299 -6.47 -31.63 16.20
CA PRO A 299 -7.70 -31.00 15.71
C PRO A 299 -8.74 -30.85 16.84
N ASP A 300 -8.80 -31.85 17.74
CA ASP A 300 -9.79 -31.95 18.81
C ASP A 300 -9.08 -31.99 20.18
N GLY A 301 -9.69 -31.39 21.19
CA GLY A 301 -9.13 -31.35 22.54
C GLY A 301 -9.19 -29.95 23.17
N GLU A 302 -8.81 -29.85 24.42
CA GLU A 302 -8.78 -28.59 25.18
C GLU A 302 -7.74 -27.60 24.61
N LEU A 303 -6.64 -28.11 24.06
CA LEU A 303 -5.57 -27.35 23.44
C LEU A 303 -5.39 -27.85 22.01
N ARG A 304 -5.95 -27.13 21.04
CA ARG A 304 -5.79 -27.41 19.62
C ARG A 304 -4.48 -26.84 19.11
N GLN A 305 -3.84 -27.56 18.20
CA GLN A 305 -2.58 -27.13 17.63
C GLN A 305 -2.61 -27.23 16.11
N THR A 306 -2.19 -26.15 15.48
CA THR A 306 -2.16 -26.02 14.03
C THR A 306 -0.79 -25.49 13.58
N LEU A 307 -0.23 -26.10 12.55
CA LEU A 307 0.89 -25.57 11.78
C LEU A 307 0.38 -24.99 10.48
N GLN A 308 0.88 -23.83 10.10
CA GLN A 308 0.60 -23.19 8.83
C GLN A 308 1.91 -22.72 8.19
N LEU A 309 2.10 -23.06 6.93
CA LEU A 309 3.18 -22.57 6.08
C LEU A 309 2.60 -21.64 5.03
N LYS A 310 3.20 -20.46 4.85
CA LYS A 310 2.94 -19.54 3.74
C LYS A 310 4.23 -19.33 2.97
N LEU A 311 4.17 -19.54 1.66
CA LEU A 311 5.25 -19.24 0.73
C LEU A 311 4.77 -18.20 -0.26
N GLY A 312 5.65 -17.29 -0.65
CA GLY A 312 5.36 -16.25 -1.63
C GLY A 312 6.54 -15.99 -2.55
N TYR A 313 6.24 -15.65 -3.80
CA TYR A 313 7.17 -15.14 -4.79
C TYR A 313 6.50 -13.97 -5.51
N SER A 314 7.24 -12.90 -5.73
CA SER A 314 6.76 -11.73 -6.46
C SER A 314 7.88 -11.16 -7.30
N ASP A 315 7.56 -10.62 -8.47
CA ASP A 315 8.48 -9.88 -9.33
C ASP A 315 7.78 -8.72 -10.03
N GLU A 316 8.57 -7.73 -10.46
CA GLU A 316 8.14 -6.59 -11.25
C GLU A 316 9.24 -6.17 -12.20
N GLY A 317 8.86 -5.84 -13.44
CA GLY A 317 9.62 -5.00 -14.33
C GLY A 317 8.77 -3.77 -14.68
N SER A 318 9.33 -2.56 -14.50
CA SER A 318 8.61 -1.33 -14.80
C SER A 318 9.53 -0.27 -15.42
N ASN A 319 9.05 0.40 -16.47
CA ASN A 319 9.80 1.45 -17.18
C ASN A 319 9.55 2.84 -16.58
N GLU A 320 9.32 2.92 -15.28
CA GLU A 320 9.07 4.17 -14.59
C GLU A 320 10.34 5.01 -14.40
N THR A 321 10.14 6.32 -14.42
CA THR A 321 11.20 7.33 -14.30
C THR A 321 10.97 8.25 -13.11
N TYR A 322 12.06 8.82 -12.60
CA TYR A 322 12.01 9.99 -11.72
C TYR A 322 12.02 11.32 -12.47
N LEU A 323 12.29 11.32 -13.79
CA LEU A 323 12.28 12.50 -14.63
C LEU A 323 10.84 12.89 -14.98
N GLY A 324 10.36 13.98 -14.40
CA GLY A 324 9.10 14.65 -14.75
C GLY A 324 9.31 15.73 -15.79
N LEU A 325 8.31 16.59 -15.95
CA LEU A 325 8.24 17.65 -16.96
C LEU A 325 8.50 19.03 -16.35
N SER A 326 8.86 19.99 -17.19
CA SER A 326 8.68 21.40 -16.83
C SER A 326 7.19 21.71 -16.68
N ASP A 327 6.82 22.74 -15.93
CA ASP A 327 5.41 23.12 -15.77
C ASP A 327 4.76 23.52 -17.12
N ALA A 328 5.54 24.10 -18.02
CA ALA A 328 5.08 24.48 -19.37
C ALA A 328 4.77 23.23 -20.23
N ASP A 329 5.67 22.23 -20.20
CA ASP A 329 5.44 20.98 -20.95
C ASP A 329 4.29 20.17 -20.36
N PHE A 330 4.17 20.18 -19.04
CA PHE A 330 3.03 19.54 -18.37
C PHE A 330 1.71 20.17 -18.81
N ALA A 331 1.64 21.49 -18.89
CA ALA A 331 0.46 22.19 -19.36
C ALA A 331 0.15 21.91 -20.85
N ALA A 332 1.16 21.70 -21.67
CA ALA A 332 1.01 21.37 -23.09
C ALA A 332 0.62 19.90 -23.31
N ASN A 333 1.28 18.97 -22.64
CA ASN A 333 1.01 17.54 -22.72
C ASN A 333 1.46 16.83 -21.43
N PRO A 334 0.57 16.57 -20.45
CA PRO A 334 0.91 15.95 -19.17
C PRO A 334 1.40 14.50 -19.31
N LEU A 335 1.15 13.85 -20.44
CA LEU A 335 1.55 12.46 -20.69
C LEU A 335 2.89 12.33 -21.45
N ARG A 336 3.52 13.45 -21.81
CA ARG A 336 4.86 13.50 -22.39
C ARG A 336 5.91 12.94 -21.44
N ARG A 337 6.97 12.36 -21.97
CA ARG A 337 8.15 11.91 -21.24
C ARG A 337 9.41 12.21 -22.05
N TYR A 338 10.39 12.88 -21.44
CA TYR A 338 11.61 13.29 -22.15
C TYR A 338 12.48 12.12 -22.59
N LYS A 339 13.12 12.26 -23.76
CA LYS A 339 13.99 11.27 -24.38
C LYS A 339 15.09 10.75 -23.45
N ALA A 340 15.66 11.62 -22.61
CA ALA A 340 16.72 11.27 -21.67
C ALA A 340 16.34 10.12 -20.71
N SER A 341 15.06 9.87 -20.49
CA SER A 341 14.57 8.80 -19.62
C SER A 341 14.33 7.47 -20.32
N GLN A 342 14.71 7.33 -21.58
CA GLN A 342 14.42 6.11 -22.37
C GLN A 342 15.00 4.82 -21.79
N PHE A 343 16.06 4.91 -20.96
CA PHE A 343 16.69 3.78 -20.31
C PHE A 343 16.22 3.53 -18.87
N ASP A 344 15.31 4.35 -18.34
CA ASP A 344 14.84 4.20 -16.99
C ASP A 344 14.03 2.91 -16.86
N HIS A 345 14.51 2.03 -15.99
CA HIS A 345 13.92 0.72 -15.78
C HIS A 345 14.19 0.22 -14.36
N MET A 346 13.14 -0.21 -13.70
CA MET A 346 13.19 -0.86 -12.40
C MET A 346 12.79 -2.32 -12.53
N GLN A 347 13.57 -3.18 -11.91
CA GLN A 347 13.24 -4.60 -11.74
C GLN A 347 13.52 -5.04 -10.32
N TRP A 348 12.70 -5.94 -9.83
CA TRP A 348 12.91 -6.58 -8.53
C TRP A 348 12.25 -7.95 -8.49
N HIS A 349 12.74 -8.79 -7.60
CA HIS A 349 12.06 -10.01 -7.19
C HIS A 349 12.11 -10.16 -5.67
N ARG A 350 11.10 -10.81 -5.12
CA ARG A 350 10.96 -11.05 -3.68
C ARG A 350 10.54 -12.48 -3.42
N THR A 351 11.14 -13.09 -2.40
CA THR A 351 10.69 -14.34 -1.82
C THR A 351 10.17 -14.14 -0.40
N GLN A 352 9.23 -14.98 0.03
CA GLN A 352 8.67 -14.96 1.37
C GLN A 352 8.43 -16.38 1.87
N ALA A 353 8.80 -16.65 3.12
CA ALA A 353 8.41 -17.85 3.84
C ALA A 353 7.98 -17.49 5.25
N VAL A 354 6.82 -17.98 5.69
CA VAL A 354 6.32 -17.82 7.05
C VAL A 354 5.81 -19.17 7.53
N LEU A 355 6.39 -19.65 8.65
CA LEU A 355 5.91 -20.85 9.36
C LEU A 355 5.28 -20.41 10.66
N SER A 356 4.00 -20.69 10.85
CA SER A 356 3.24 -20.33 12.06
C SER A 356 2.75 -21.57 12.80
N HIS A 357 2.93 -21.60 14.09
CA HIS A 357 2.31 -22.54 15.02
C HIS A 357 1.25 -21.80 15.85
N VAL A 358 0.03 -22.31 15.83
CA VAL A 358 -1.11 -21.76 16.55
C VAL A 358 -1.54 -22.77 17.59
N LEU A 359 -1.53 -22.35 18.85
CA LEU A 359 -2.05 -23.06 19.99
C LEU A 359 -3.33 -22.37 20.45
N GLU A 360 -4.45 -23.07 20.48
CA GLU A 360 -5.75 -22.53 20.88
C GLU A 360 -6.35 -23.38 22.01
N GLY A 361 -6.59 -22.74 23.15
CA GLY A 361 -7.38 -23.25 24.24
C GLY A 361 -8.69 -22.48 24.39
N ARG A 362 -9.39 -22.73 25.48
CA ARG A 362 -10.67 -22.08 25.78
C ARG A 362 -10.49 -20.56 25.96
N ASP A 363 -9.52 -20.17 26.79
CA ASP A 363 -9.33 -18.78 27.22
C ASP A 363 -7.95 -18.23 26.81
N VAL A 364 -7.15 -19.02 26.08
CA VAL A 364 -5.81 -18.66 25.62
C VAL A 364 -5.59 -19.07 24.18
N ALA A 365 -4.95 -18.18 23.41
CA ALA A 365 -4.45 -18.49 22.08
C ALA A 365 -3.02 -17.95 21.96
N VAL A 366 -2.10 -18.76 21.43
CA VAL A 366 -0.72 -18.36 21.17
C VAL A 366 -0.38 -18.63 19.73
N THR A 367 0.05 -17.61 19.03
CA THR A 367 0.54 -17.72 17.64
C THR A 367 2.02 -17.39 17.62
N THR A 368 2.85 -18.36 17.25
CA THR A 368 4.29 -18.17 17.06
C THR A 368 4.62 -18.31 15.57
N SER A 369 5.23 -17.29 14.98
CA SER A 369 5.58 -17.25 13.57
C SER A 369 7.07 -17.02 13.39
N LEU A 370 7.71 -17.89 12.58
CA LEU A 370 9.06 -17.72 12.05
C LEU A 370 8.93 -17.23 10.62
N TYR A 371 9.63 -16.16 10.24
CA TYR A 371 9.51 -15.57 8.92
C TYR A 371 10.85 -15.14 8.33
N ARG A 372 10.92 -15.21 7.00
CA ARG A 372 12.00 -14.65 6.20
C ARG A 372 11.47 -14.13 4.87
N GLN A 373 12.01 -12.99 4.45
CA GLN A 373 11.72 -12.32 3.19
C GLN A 373 13.01 -11.75 2.64
N ASP A 374 13.27 -11.98 1.38
CA ASP A 374 14.42 -11.45 0.66
C ASP A 374 13.91 -10.66 -0.55
N LEU A 375 14.44 -9.46 -0.77
CA LEU A 375 14.13 -8.62 -1.92
C LEU A 375 15.43 -8.18 -2.59
N ASP A 376 15.55 -8.46 -3.88
CA ASP A 376 16.62 -7.94 -4.74
C ASP A 376 16.01 -6.94 -5.73
N ARG A 377 16.53 -5.72 -5.77
CA ARG A 377 15.98 -4.63 -6.57
C ARG A 377 17.09 -3.84 -7.25
N THR A 378 16.92 -3.65 -8.55
CA THR A 378 17.75 -2.74 -9.35
C THR A 378 16.88 -1.68 -10.00
N TRP A 379 17.22 -0.41 -9.85
CA TRP A 379 16.57 0.69 -10.54
C TRP A 379 17.60 1.50 -11.32
N ARG A 380 17.67 1.30 -12.63
CA ARG A 380 18.43 2.13 -13.55
C ARG A 380 17.59 3.36 -13.89
N LYS A 381 18.16 4.55 -13.74
CA LYS A 381 17.45 5.81 -13.93
C LYS A 381 18.42 6.96 -14.18
N VAL A 382 17.90 8.04 -14.72
CA VAL A 382 18.61 9.33 -14.77
C VAL A 382 18.86 9.81 -13.34
N ASN A 383 20.13 10.01 -13.00
CA ASN A 383 20.57 10.55 -11.71
C ASN A 383 20.79 12.07 -11.76
N GLY A 384 21.18 12.63 -12.92
CA GLY A 384 21.48 14.05 -13.05
C GLY A 384 22.21 14.38 -14.35
N PHE A 385 22.58 15.64 -14.48
CA PHE A 385 23.67 16.06 -15.37
C PHE A 385 24.99 16.18 -14.58
N ARG A 386 26.11 16.09 -15.28
CA ARG A 386 27.41 16.34 -14.65
C ARG A 386 27.59 17.82 -14.29
N GLY A 387 27.02 18.76 -15.05
CA GLY A 387 27.28 20.20 -14.93
C GLY A 387 26.20 21.04 -14.27
N ILE A 388 24.98 20.51 -14.04
CA ILE A 388 23.84 21.27 -13.51
C ILE A 388 22.82 20.34 -12.85
N SER A 389 22.03 20.88 -11.93
CA SER A 389 20.85 20.18 -11.38
C SER A 389 19.73 20.12 -12.43
N ILE A 390 19.11 18.93 -12.60
CA ILE A 390 17.93 18.77 -13.46
C ILE A 390 16.77 19.62 -12.93
N SER A 391 16.62 19.74 -11.61
CA SER A 391 15.58 20.56 -11.00
C SER A 391 15.69 22.02 -11.41
N ASP A 392 16.93 22.57 -11.50
CA ASP A 392 17.16 23.95 -11.93
C ASP A 392 16.83 24.14 -13.41
N VAL A 393 17.18 23.14 -14.24
CA VAL A 393 16.84 23.15 -15.67
C VAL A 393 15.32 23.17 -15.89
N LEU A 394 14.58 22.31 -15.17
CA LEU A 394 13.13 22.18 -15.32
C LEU A 394 12.35 23.35 -14.70
N ALA A 395 12.92 24.01 -13.67
CA ALA A 395 12.30 25.19 -13.06
C ALA A 395 12.32 26.42 -13.99
N ASP A 396 13.36 26.57 -14.83
CA ASP A 396 13.47 27.64 -15.82
C ASP A 396 14.17 27.12 -17.09
N PRO A 397 13.49 26.36 -17.95
CA PRO A 397 14.07 25.75 -19.15
C PRO A 397 14.43 26.78 -20.25
N THR A 398 13.98 28.02 -20.08
CA THR A 398 14.14 29.08 -21.11
C THR A 398 15.36 29.98 -20.88
N SER A 399 15.97 29.96 -19.70
CA SER A 399 17.20 30.72 -19.47
C SER A 399 18.33 30.22 -20.36
N ALA A 400 19.21 31.14 -20.75
CA ALA A 400 20.26 30.88 -21.76
C ALA A 400 21.15 29.65 -21.46
N ARG A 401 21.44 29.41 -20.16
CA ARG A 401 22.20 28.24 -19.73
C ARG A 401 21.33 26.97 -19.74
N ASN A 402 20.14 27.03 -19.15
CA ASN A 402 19.29 25.87 -18.97
C ASN A 402 18.71 25.36 -20.29
N ALA A 403 18.47 26.25 -21.26
CA ALA A 403 17.91 25.89 -22.58
C ALA A 403 18.76 24.84 -23.31
N ILE A 404 20.10 24.89 -23.15
CA ILE A 404 21.00 23.89 -23.74
C ILE A 404 20.77 22.52 -23.09
N TYR A 405 20.77 22.45 -21.76
CA TYR A 405 20.53 21.20 -21.03
C TYR A 405 19.12 20.66 -21.23
N TYR A 406 18.15 21.57 -21.32
CA TYR A 406 16.78 21.20 -21.62
C TYR A 406 16.65 20.56 -23.02
N ALA A 407 17.27 21.16 -24.06
CA ALA A 407 17.29 20.60 -25.40
C ALA A 407 18.01 19.24 -25.48
N VAL A 408 19.00 19.00 -24.61
CA VAL A 408 19.63 17.68 -24.44
C VAL A 408 18.68 16.69 -23.73
N LEU A 409 17.91 17.12 -22.72
CA LEU A 409 16.92 16.25 -22.07
C LEU A 409 15.83 15.77 -23.03
N THR A 410 15.36 16.65 -23.91
CA THR A 410 14.33 16.36 -24.92
C THR A 410 14.84 15.55 -26.09
N GLY A 411 16.18 15.53 -26.32
CA GLY A 411 16.78 14.90 -27.49
C GLY A 411 16.82 15.82 -28.73
N GLU A 412 16.49 17.10 -28.57
CA GLU A 412 16.47 18.09 -29.68
C GLU A 412 17.89 18.58 -30.01
N GLN A 413 18.85 18.46 -29.08
CA GLN A 413 20.22 18.88 -29.24
C GLN A 413 21.20 17.81 -28.79
N ASP A 414 22.28 17.64 -29.54
CA ASP A 414 23.41 16.78 -29.17
C ASP A 414 24.22 17.37 -28.01
N SER A 415 24.74 16.53 -27.14
CA SER A 415 25.65 16.93 -26.06
C SER A 415 26.98 17.40 -26.66
N SER A 416 27.39 18.65 -26.40
CA SER A 416 28.59 19.27 -26.94
C SER A 416 29.72 19.42 -25.92
N THR A 417 29.39 19.53 -24.62
CA THR A 417 30.35 19.72 -23.55
C THR A 417 30.26 18.60 -22.50
N PRO A 418 31.34 18.35 -21.72
CA PRO A 418 31.30 17.37 -20.63
C PRO A 418 30.24 17.67 -19.54
N GLY A 419 29.84 18.94 -19.36
CA GLY A 419 28.79 19.33 -18.42
C GLY A 419 27.42 18.80 -18.82
N GLU A 420 27.15 18.63 -20.10
CA GLU A 420 25.89 18.14 -20.69
C GLU A 420 25.76 16.61 -20.66
N THR A 421 26.77 15.90 -20.13
CA THR A 421 26.70 14.45 -19.91
C THR A 421 25.59 14.13 -18.93
N ILE A 422 24.69 13.26 -19.34
CA ILE A 422 23.59 12.70 -18.50
C ILE A 422 24.16 11.51 -17.73
N LEU A 423 24.03 11.54 -16.41
CA LEU A 423 24.46 10.46 -15.52
C LEU A 423 23.28 9.50 -15.33
N ILE A 424 23.48 8.26 -15.74
CA ILE A 424 22.46 7.19 -15.63
C ILE A 424 23.09 6.02 -14.89
N GLY A 425 22.38 5.48 -13.89
CA GLY A 425 22.95 4.35 -13.19
C GLY A 425 21.94 3.50 -12.45
N PRO A 426 22.28 2.21 -12.27
CA PRO A 426 21.51 1.32 -11.45
C PRO A 426 21.78 1.54 -9.97
N ASN A 427 20.72 1.72 -9.21
CA ASN A 427 20.73 1.64 -7.75
C ASN A 427 20.36 0.21 -7.36
N HIS A 428 21.36 -0.66 -7.24
CA HIS A 428 21.17 -2.03 -6.80
C HIS A 428 21.10 -2.11 -5.27
N ARG A 429 20.08 -2.81 -4.77
CA ARG A 429 19.83 -2.99 -3.33
C ARG A 429 19.32 -4.40 -3.05
N VAL A 430 19.97 -5.09 -2.11
CA VAL A 430 19.54 -6.39 -1.60
C VAL A 430 19.08 -6.25 -0.17
N PHE A 431 17.91 -6.75 0.13
CA PHE A 431 17.29 -6.66 1.46
C PHE A 431 17.03 -8.04 2.02
N VAL A 432 17.23 -8.16 3.33
CA VAL A 432 16.82 -9.31 4.12
C VAL A 432 15.95 -8.82 5.27
N ASN A 433 14.82 -9.48 5.47
CA ASN A 433 13.89 -9.22 6.58
C ASN A 433 13.49 -10.57 7.19
N GLN A 434 13.86 -10.85 8.43
CA GLN A 434 13.58 -12.12 9.08
C GLN A 434 13.39 -11.97 10.59
N GLY A 435 12.71 -12.94 11.19
CA GLY A 435 12.50 -12.91 12.62
C GLY A 435 11.61 -14.03 13.14
N ILE A 436 11.41 -13.99 14.44
CA ILE A 436 10.43 -14.79 15.16
C ILE A 436 9.55 -13.86 15.99
N GLN A 437 8.24 -14.09 15.93
CA GLN A 437 7.31 -13.39 16.82
C GLN A 437 6.36 -14.38 17.46
N SER A 438 5.99 -14.12 18.71
CA SER A 438 4.96 -14.87 19.43
C SER A 438 3.97 -13.90 20.05
N ILE A 439 2.68 -14.13 19.78
CA ILE A 439 1.57 -13.32 20.30
C ILE A 439 0.68 -14.26 21.11
N ALA A 440 0.53 -13.98 22.40
CA ALA A 440 -0.37 -14.68 23.31
C ALA A 440 -1.57 -13.79 23.61
N ARG A 441 -2.78 -14.32 23.40
CA ARG A 441 -4.05 -13.70 23.75
C ARG A 441 -4.70 -14.46 24.88
N TRP A 442 -5.22 -13.74 25.85
CA TRP A 442 -5.82 -14.31 27.04
C TRP A 442 -7.11 -13.58 27.40
N THR A 443 -8.18 -14.35 27.61
CA THR A 443 -9.45 -13.83 28.09
C THR A 443 -9.70 -14.32 29.50
N ALA A 444 -10.12 -13.44 30.41
CA ALA A 444 -10.40 -13.77 31.80
C ALA A 444 -11.50 -12.91 32.38
N LYS A 445 -12.02 -13.34 33.54
CA LYS A 445 -12.93 -12.54 34.35
C LYS A 445 -12.40 -12.46 35.79
N THR A 446 -12.32 -11.24 36.35
CA THR A 446 -11.94 -10.96 37.71
C THR A 446 -13.03 -10.13 38.39
N GLY A 447 -13.94 -10.81 39.09
CA GLY A 447 -15.14 -10.16 39.62
C GLY A 447 -15.99 -9.57 38.52
N PRO A 448 -16.30 -8.24 38.51
CA PRO A 448 -17.10 -7.58 37.51
C PRO A 448 -16.31 -7.23 36.24
N LEU A 449 -14.99 -7.41 36.23
CA LEU A 449 -14.10 -7.07 35.13
C LEU A 449 -13.97 -8.22 34.17
N SER A 450 -14.03 -7.92 32.88
CA SER A 450 -13.65 -8.84 31.80
C SER A 450 -12.36 -8.36 31.16
N HIS A 451 -11.36 -9.23 31.09
CA HIS A 451 -10.04 -8.97 30.52
C HIS A 451 -9.94 -9.57 29.14
N ASN A 452 -9.30 -8.87 28.23
CA ASN A 452 -8.90 -9.38 26.95
C ASN A 452 -7.48 -8.86 26.67
N ALA A 453 -6.51 -9.64 27.13
CA ALA A 453 -5.12 -9.26 27.13
C ALA A 453 -4.38 -9.85 25.92
N GLU A 454 -3.43 -9.09 25.41
CA GLU A 454 -2.48 -9.51 24.39
C GLU A 454 -1.06 -9.20 24.87
N PHE A 455 -0.18 -10.20 24.75
CA PHE A 455 1.24 -10.09 25.01
C PHE A 455 2.00 -10.52 23.77
N GLY A 456 2.95 -9.71 23.33
CA GLY A 456 3.75 -10.04 22.17
C GLY A 456 5.23 -9.90 22.43
N VAL A 457 6.00 -10.80 21.83
CA VAL A 457 7.46 -10.71 21.71
C VAL A 457 7.85 -10.92 20.28
N ARG A 458 8.74 -10.07 19.76
CA ARG A 458 9.31 -10.20 18.42
C ARG A 458 10.81 -9.94 18.47
N TYR A 459 11.59 -10.90 18.01
CA TYR A 459 12.98 -10.69 17.62
C TYR A 459 13.04 -10.57 16.11
N HIS A 460 13.59 -9.46 15.64
CA HIS A 460 13.66 -9.09 14.23
C HIS A 460 15.09 -8.78 13.85
N PHE A 461 15.45 -9.20 12.64
CA PHE A 461 16.67 -8.80 11.98
C PHE A 461 16.33 -8.33 10.58
N ASP A 462 16.82 -7.16 10.19
CA ASP A 462 16.80 -6.73 8.81
C ASP A 462 18.15 -6.17 8.38
N SER A 463 18.37 -6.17 7.07
CA SER A 463 19.54 -5.57 6.46
C SER A 463 19.27 -5.09 5.05
N ILE A 464 20.05 -4.10 4.63
CA ILE A 464 20.14 -3.61 3.27
C ILE A 464 21.59 -3.54 2.86
N ASP A 465 21.92 -4.11 1.69
CA ASP A 465 23.22 -3.99 1.02
C ASP A 465 23.00 -3.12 -0.22
N ARG A 466 23.70 -1.99 -0.34
CA ARG A 466 23.55 -1.03 -1.44
C ARG A 466 24.82 -1.00 -2.26
N ARG A 467 24.68 -1.15 -3.57
CA ARG A 467 25.73 -0.86 -4.54
C ARG A 467 25.13 -0.03 -5.67
N HIS A 468 25.39 1.27 -5.62
CA HIS A 468 24.93 2.18 -6.65
C HIS A 468 26.10 2.52 -7.57
N THR A 469 25.82 2.51 -8.87
CA THR A 469 26.80 2.91 -9.88
C THR A 469 26.17 3.88 -10.88
N GLN A 470 26.98 4.58 -11.64
CA GLN A 470 26.53 5.42 -12.73
C GLN A 470 27.56 5.53 -13.84
N ASP A 471 27.05 5.69 -15.06
CA ASP A 471 27.82 5.91 -16.27
C ASP A 471 27.39 7.23 -16.93
N GLY A 472 28.29 7.85 -17.68
CA GLY A 472 28.00 9.03 -18.49
C GLY A 472 27.39 8.64 -19.83
N PHE A 473 26.34 9.37 -20.22
CA PHE A 473 25.69 9.25 -21.55
C PHE A 473 25.62 10.63 -22.19
N ARG A 474 25.83 10.64 -23.50
CA ARG A 474 25.66 11.83 -24.33
C ARG A 474 24.46 11.67 -25.24
N MET A 475 23.73 12.75 -25.47
CA MET A 475 22.75 12.80 -26.56
C MET A 475 23.50 12.97 -27.86
N VAL A 476 23.30 12.09 -28.82
CA VAL A 476 23.89 12.10 -30.16
C VAL A 476 22.83 11.73 -31.19
N SER A 477 22.50 12.66 -32.07
CA SER A 477 21.44 12.48 -33.06
C SER A 477 20.09 12.06 -32.46
N GLY A 478 19.76 12.61 -31.29
CA GLY A 478 18.52 12.30 -30.56
C GLY A 478 18.53 10.96 -29.82
N GLU A 479 19.66 10.26 -29.70
CA GLU A 479 19.79 9.01 -28.99
C GLU A 479 20.83 9.09 -27.85
N LEU A 480 20.57 8.37 -26.75
CA LEU A 480 21.54 8.25 -25.64
C LEU A 480 22.65 7.27 -26.00
N VAL A 481 23.88 7.76 -26.08
CA VAL A 481 25.07 6.99 -26.35
C VAL A 481 25.99 7.04 -25.13
N ALA A 482 26.45 5.89 -24.65
CA ALA A 482 27.37 5.82 -23.52
C ALA A 482 28.72 6.49 -23.89
N GLU A 483 29.26 7.31 -22.98
CA GLU A 483 30.60 7.93 -23.18
C GLU A 483 31.72 6.88 -23.16
N GLY A 484 31.47 5.73 -22.54
CA GLY A 484 32.52 4.77 -22.19
C GLY A 484 33.36 5.23 -21.00
N GLY A 485 34.32 4.43 -20.61
CA GLY A 485 35.21 4.70 -19.48
C GLY A 485 34.88 3.84 -18.25
N THR A 486 35.37 4.26 -17.09
CA THR A 486 35.18 3.53 -15.86
C THR A 486 33.82 3.89 -15.22
N THR A 487 33.02 2.89 -14.92
CA THR A 487 31.78 3.05 -14.15
C THR A 487 32.08 3.63 -12.77
N GLU A 488 31.43 4.71 -12.42
CA GLU A 488 31.56 5.35 -11.11
C GLU A 488 30.72 4.59 -10.09
N VAL A 489 31.28 4.26 -8.92
CA VAL A 489 30.58 3.70 -7.78
C VAL A 489 30.18 4.84 -6.85
N THR A 490 28.88 5.14 -6.74
CA THR A 490 28.37 6.27 -5.95
C THR A 490 27.93 5.87 -4.54
N ALA A 491 27.67 4.58 -4.28
CA ALA A 491 27.45 4.03 -2.94
C ALA A 491 27.82 2.56 -2.91
N ASP A 492 28.52 2.14 -1.85
CA ASP A 492 28.77 0.72 -1.50
C ASP A 492 28.77 0.59 0.02
N ASN A 493 27.60 0.31 0.57
CA ASN A 493 27.42 0.21 2.01
C ASN A 493 26.42 -0.88 2.40
N LYS A 494 26.54 -1.34 3.66
CA LYS A 494 25.63 -2.32 4.26
C LYS A 494 25.16 -1.85 5.61
N ASP A 495 23.84 -1.76 5.76
CA ASP A 495 23.19 -1.49 7.04
C ASP A 495 22.49 -2.74 7.55
N SER A 496 22.44 -2.90 8.86
CA SER A 496 21.72 -3.99 9.50
C SER A 496 21.23 -3.60 10.88
N THR A 497 20.10 -4.18 11.28
CA THR A 497 19.48 -3.94 12.59
C THR A 497 18.97 -5.22 13.21
N HIS A 498 19.27 -5.39 14.49
CA HIS A 498 18.67 -6.37 15.40
C HIS A 498 17.72 -5.63 16.34
N ALA A 499 16.47 -6.07 16.43
CA ALA A 499 15.48 -5.46 17.30
C ALA A 499 14.75 -6.52 18.12
N LEU A 500 14.64 -6.28 19.43
CA LEU A 500 13.74 -7.01 20.32
C LEU A 500 12.59 -6.08 20.70
N ALA A 501 11.37 -6.47 20.33
CA ALA A 501 10.15 -5.74 20.66
C ALA A 501 9.28 -6.56 21.62
N LEU A 502 8.85 -5.95 22.70
CA LEU A 502 7.89 -6.51 23.65
C LEU A 502 6.66 -5.60 23.71
N HIS A 503 5.46 -6.16 23.70
CA HIS A 503 4.27 -5.37 23.96
C HIS A 503 3.28 -6.12 24.87
N ALA A 504 2.49 -5.35 25.59
CA ALA A 504 1.37 -5.84 26.40
C ALA A 504 0.23 -4.85 26.33
N THR A 505 -0.97 -5.35 26.13
CA THR A 505 -2.23 -4.57 26.17
C THR A 505 -3.31 -5.39 26.86
N ASP A 506 -4.24 -4.73 27.56
CA ASP A 506 -5.42 -5.39 28.13
C ASP A 506 -6.66 -4.53 27.95
N ALA A 507 -7.64 -5.01 27.21
CA ALA A 507 -8.95 -4.36 27.12
C ALA A 507 -9.83 -4.81 28.30
N ILE A 508 -9.85 -4.01 29.35
CA ILE A 508 -10.56 -4.24 30.61
C ILE A 508 -11.96 -3.63 30.50
N ALA A 509 -12.96 -4.50 30.41
CA ALA A 509 -14.35 -4.09 30.34
C ALA A 509 -15.04 -4.14 31.71
N TRP A 510 -15.74 -3.04 32.06
CA TRP A 510 -16.57 -2.90 33.26
C TRP A 510 -17.92 -2.28 32.87
N GLY A 511 -18.91 -3.10 32.73
CA GLY A 511 -20.22 -2.65 32.22
C GLY A 511 -20.09 -1.96 30.86
N PRO A 512 -20.51 -0.67 30.74
CA PRO A 512 -20.43 0.07 29.49
C PRO A 512 -19.02 0.64 29.19
N LEU A 513 -18.10 0.57 30.15
CA LEU A 513 -16.75 1.16 30.07
C LEU A 513 -15.73 0.10 29.67
N VAL A 514 -14.84 0.46 28.75
CA VAL A 514 -13.63 -0.33 28.40
C VAL A 514 -12.42 0.58 28.54
N VAL A 515 -11.43 0.17 29.33
CA VAL A 515 -10.15 0.85 29.46
C VAL A 515 -9.07 -0.07 28.91
N THR A 516 -8.26 0.42 28.01
CA THR A 516 -7.23 -0.36 27.33
C THR A 516 -5.83 0.26 27.58
N PRO A 517 -5.19 -0.03 28.71
CA PRO A 517 -3.76 0.26 28.89
C PRO A 517 -2.92 -0.58 27.93
N GLY A 518 -1.83 -0.01 27.49
CA GLY A 518 -0.88 -0.69 26.62
C GLY A 518 0.53 -0.16 26.83
N VAL A 519 1.51 -1.00 26.58
CA VAL A 519 2.92 -0.62 26.61
C VAL A 519 3.69 -1.40 25.56
N ARG A 520 4.67 -0.75 24.94
CA ARG A 520 5.63 -1.38 24.03
C ARG A 520 7.04 -0.96 24.42
N LEU A 521 7.98 -1.91 24.41
CA LEU A 521 9.41 -1.70 24.56
C LEU A 521 10.13 -2.17 23.29
N GLU A 522 10.98 -1.32 22.75
CA GLU A 522 11.88 -1.64 21.64
C GLU A 522 13.33 -1.54 22.12
N ILE A 523 14.13 -2.58 21.87
CA ILE A 523 15.57 -2.63 22.14
C ILE A 523 16.23 -2.88 20.78
N ILE A 524 16.94 -1.87 20.26
CA ILE A 524 17.45 -1.84 18.88
C ILE A 524 18.98 -1.76 18.93
N ARG A 525 19.64 -2.56 18.10
CA ARG A 525 21.08 -2.52 17.85
C ARG A 525 21.30 -2.46 16.35
N SER A 526 21.95 -1.42 15.87
CA SER A 526 22.20 -1.20 14.45
C SER A 526 23.69 -1.15 14.13
N LYS A 527 24.03 -1.50 12.89
CA LYS A 527 25.38 -1.41 12.33
C LYS A 527 25.26 -0.87 10.92
N SER A 528 26.11 0.11 10.59
CA SER A 528 26.33 0.61 9.25
C SER A 528 27.80 0.42 8.89
N ALA A 529 28.08 -0.10 7.72
CA ALA A 529 29.41 -0.30 7.16
C ALA A 529 29.46 0.35 5.77
N ASP A 530 30.18 1.45 5.66
CA ASP A 530 30.46 2.13 4.39
C ASP A 530 31.82 1.65 3.85
N LYS A 531 31.77 0.94 2.72
CA LYS A 531 32.98 0.35 2.11
C LYS A 531 33.78 1.35 1.28
N LEU A 532 33.14 2.46 0.82
CA LEU A 532 33.85 3.52 0.09
C LEU A 532 34.64 4.39 1.05
N ALA A 533 34.07 4.70 2.21
CA ALA A 533 34.74 5.48 3.26
C ALA A 533 35.56 4.61 4.22
N ASP A 534 35.51 3.30 4.12
CA ASP A 534 36.09 2.31 5.05
C ASP A 534 35.74 2.59 6.51
N THR A 535 34.46 2.85 6.77
CA THR A 535 33.96 3.17 8.10
C THR A 535 32.91 2.19 8.59
N VAL A 536 32.92 1.93 9.91
CA VAL A 536 31.90 1.10 10.56
C VAL A 536 31.34 1.87 11.75
N GLN A 537 30.01 2.00 11.80
CA GLN A 537 29.30 2.66 12.88
C GLN A 537 28.34 1.72 13.56
N HIS A 538 28.19 1.84 14.87
CA HIS A 538 27.24 1.06 15.67
C HIS A 538 26.29 2.00 16.41
N GLY A 539 25.00 1.64 16.41
CA GLY A 539 23.95 2.35 17.14
C GLY A 539 23.26 1.44 18.16
N SER A 540 22.80 2.02 19.23
CA SER A 540 21.97 1.34 20.21
C SER A 540 20.87 2.26 20.72
N LEU A 541 19.65 1.73 20.85
CA LEU A 541 18.48 2.51 21.25
C LEU A 541 17.52 1.65 22.05
N GLU A 542 16.95 2.24 23.09
CA GLU A 542 15.85 1.68 23.86
C GLU A 542 14.71 2.69 23.88
N ALA A 543 13.49 2.22 23.59
CA ALA A 543 12.33 3.09 23.54
C ALA A 543 11.14 2.43 24.24
N LEU A 544 10.56 3.15 25.19
CA LEU A 544 9.35 2.75 25.90
C LEU A 544 8.17 3.60 25.41
N MET A 545 7.12 2.93 24.95
CA MET A 545 5.93 3.54 24.36
C MET A 545 4.68 3.12 25.14
N PRO A 546 4.30 3.86 26.19
CA PRO A 546 3.03 3.66 26.87
C PRO A 546 1.88 4.23 26.05
N GLY A 547 0.69 3.65 26.25
CA GLY A 547 -0.54 4.16 25.69
C GLY A 547 -1.74 3.75 26.53
N VAL A 548 -2.80 4.51 26.46
CA VAL A 548 -4.08 4.19 27.10
C VAL A 548 -5.22 4.68 26.24
N GLY A 549 -6.23 3.85 26.08
CA GLY A 549 -7.49 4.21 25.46
C GLY A 549 -8.66 3.92 26.38
N VAL A 550 -9.71 4.71 26.27
CA VAL A 550 -10.96 4.56 27.02
C VAL A 550 -12.11 4.60 26.03
N TYR A 551 -13.05 3.68 26.15
CA TYR A 551 -14.33 3.68 25.43
C TYR A 551 -15.47 3.57 26.43
N GLY A 552 -16.51 4.42 26.28
CA GLY A 552 -17.73 4.38 27.08
C GLY A 552 -18.96 4.28 26.19
N ALA A 553 -19.75 3.22 26.33
CA ALA A 553 -21.04 3.09 25.64
C ALA A 553 -22.09 3.95 26.34
N LEU A 554 -22.56 5.04 25.69
CA LEU A 554 -23.68 5.86 26.17
C LEU A 554 -25.01 5.19 25.90
N THR A 555 -25.12 4.52 24.77
CA THR A 555 -26.28 3.69 24.37
C THR A 555 -25.75 2.41 23.68
N PRO A 556 -26.58 1.42 23.38
CA PRO A 556 -26.13 0.27 22.59
C PRO A 556 -25.55 0.62 21.21
N ALA A 557 -25.86 1.80 20.67
CA ALA A 557 -25.40 2.26 19.36
C ALA A 557 -24.36 3.37 19.40
N LEU A 558 -24.35 4.21 20.45
CA LEU A 558 -23.47 5.38 20.58
C LEU A 558 -22.43 5.16 21.67
N GLY A 559 -21.16 5.28 21.33
CA GLY A 559 -20.07 5.31 22.29
C GLY A 559 -19.16 6.52 22.07
N LEU A 560 -18.53 6.95 23.16
CA LEU A 560 -17.45 7.93 23.15
C LEU A 560 -16.14 7.22 23.43
N PHE A 561 -15.06 7.72 22.84
CA PHE A 561 -13.73 7.20 23.14
C PHE A 561 -12.70 8.34 23.18
N ALA A 562 -11.65 8.11 23.95
CA ALA A 562 -10.49 8.98 23.99
C ALA A 562 -9.24 8.15 24.27
N GLY A 563 -8.07 8.67 23.89
CA GLY A 563 -6.84 7.99 24.19
C GLY A 563 -5.61 8.84 23.95
N ALA A 564 -4.51 8.38 24.53
CA ALA A 564 -3.19 8.96 24.32
C ALA A 564 -2.14 7.85 24.24
N TYR A 565 -1.14 8.05 23.39
CA TYR A 565 -0.03 7.11 23.27
C TYR A 565 1.25 7.80 22.81
N ARG A 566 2.40 7.22 23.14
CA ARG A 566 3.68 7.68 22.66
C ARG A 566 3.99 7.02 21.33
N GLY A 567 4.17 7.83 20.29
CA GLY A 567 4.65 7.42 18.98
C GLY A 567 6.17 7.41 18.91
N PHE A 568 6.72 6.57 18.04
CA PHE A 568 8.14 6.35 17.88
C PHE A 568 8.47 5.95 16.43
N SER A 569 9.64 6.39 15.95
CA SER A 569 10.28 5.90 14.74
C SER A 569 11.79 5.82 14.98
N PRO A 570 12.44 4.66 14.74
CA PRO A 570 13.89 4.53 14.99
C PRO A 570 14.69 5.35 13.99
N PRO A 571 15.90 5.81 14.38
CA PRO A 571 16.83 6.40 13.42
C PRO A 571 17.38 5.31 12.48
N ALA A 572 17.69 5.70 11.24
CA ALA A 572 18.39 4.83 10.32
C ALA A 572 19.80 4.48 10.85
N PRO A 573 20.37 3.30 10.52
CA PRO A 573 21.76 2.97 10.87
C PRO A 573 22.75 3.98 10.29
N GLY A 574 23.92 4.15 10.95
CA GLY A 574 24.99 5.04 10.48
C GLY A 574 24.74 6.52 10.69
N GLN A 575 23.67 6.90 11.40
CA GLN A 575 23.41 8.31 11.71
C GLN A 575 24.29 8.80 12.87
N PRO A 576 24.70 10.09 12.86
CA PRO A 576 25.35 10.68 14.02
C PRO A 576 24.51 10.49 15.29
N GLN A 577 25.16 10.28 16.44
CA GLN A 577 24.47 10.12 17.73
C GLN A 577 23.58 11.32 18.11
N ALA A 578 23.86 12.49 17.52
CA ALA A 578 23.05 13.69 17.70
C ALA A 578 21.65 13.59 17.09
N VAL A 579 21.47 12.71 16.08
CA VAL A 579 20.15 12.48 15.49
C VAL A 579 19.41 11.45 16.33
N GLY A 580 18.52 11.92 17.18
CA GLY A 580 17.69 11.08 18.02
C GLY A 580 16.56 10.36 17.24
N PRO A 581 15.86 9.41 17.89
CA PRO A 581 14.66 8.81 17.32
C PRO A 581 13.54 9.83 17.22
N GLU A 582 12.68 9.68 16.22
CA GLU A 582 11.44 10.46 16.18
C GLU A 582 10.53 10.08 17.35
N LYS A 583 9.94 11.09 17.98
CA LYS A 583 9.08 10.93 19.15
C LYS A 583 7.87 11.85 19.04
N SER A 584 6.72 11.31 19.38
CA SER A 584 5.49 12.10 19.49
C SER A 584 4.65 11.63 20.68
N VAL A 585 3.80 12.52 21.18
CA VAL A 585 2.65 12.16 22.03
C VAL A 585 1.40 12.42 21.22
N ASN A 586 0.62 11.38 21.01
CA ASN A 586 -0.55 11.43 20.14
C ASN A 586 -1.80 11.31 20.99
N TYR A 587 -2.73 12.25 20.80
CA TYR A 587 -4.02 12.31 21.49
C TYR A 587 -5.14 12.17 20.49
N GLU A 588 -6.20 11.47 20.86
CA GLU A 588 -7.43 11.43 20.09
C GLU A 588 -8.65 11.39 21.00
N ALA A 589 -9.76 11.93 20.53
CA ALA A 589 -11.07 11.79 21.15
C ALA A 589 -12.14 11.77 20.06
N GLY A 590 -13.17 10.95 20.25
CA GLY A 590 -14.20 10.80 19.24
C GLY A 590 -15.50 10.20 19.74
N ALA A 591 -16.47 10.24 18.85
CA ALA A 591 -17.77 9.62 19.01
C ALA A 591 -18.03 8.64 17.88
N ARG A 592 -18.57 7.48 18.19
CA ARG A 592 -18.90 6.43 17.24
C ARG A 592 -20.32 5.95 17.44
N TRP A 593 -21.09 6.04 16.36
CA TRP A 593 -22.42 5.45 16.24
C TRP A 593 -22.31 4.22 15.33
N ALA A 594 -22.77 3.06 15.78
CA ALA A 594 -22.81 1.85 14.98
C ALA A 594 -24.12 1.10 15.20
N ARG A 595 -24.84 0.85 14.13
CA ARG A 595 -26.03 0.01 14.07
C ARG A 595 -25.95 -0.86 12.83
N ARG A 596 -26.61 -2.00 12.79
CA ARG A 596 -26.61 -3.04 11.70
C ARG A 596 -26.11 -2.60 10.31
N SER A 597 -26.64 -1.51 9.76
CA SER A 597 -26.30 -0.98 8.40
C SER A 597 -25.79 0.45 8.41
N GLU A 598 -25.44 0.98 9.59
CA GLU A 598 -25.04 2.37 9.76
C GLU A 598 -23.81 2.45 10.65
N ARG A 599 -22.83 3.21 10.22
CA ARG A 599 -21.68 3.60 11.04
C ARG A 599 -21.38 5.08 10.80
N PHE A 600 -21.32 5.84 11.87
CA PHE A 600 -20.87 7.23 11.84
C PHE A 600 -19.79 7.39 12.90
N GLU A 601 -18.72 8.07 12.55
CA GLU A 601 -17.58 8.31 13.44
C GLU A 601 -17.05 9.71 13.21
N VAL A 602 -16.75 10.41 14.29
CA VAL A 602 -16.04 11.70 14.26
C VAL A 602 -14.93 11.64 15.28
N VAL A 603 -13.71 11.98 14.86
CA VAL A 603 -12.49 11.90 15.68
C VAL A 603 -11.71 13.21 15.54
N GLY A 604 -11.45 13.88 16.65
CA GLY A 604 -10.42 14.92 16.74
C GLY A 604 -9.10 14.27 17.14
N PHE A 605 -8.00 14.70 16.53
CA PHE A 605 -6.65 14.23 16.87
C PHE A 605 -5.68 15.41 17.02
N PHE A 606 -4.68 15.21 17.89
CA PHE A 606 -3.57 16.13 18.11
C PHE A 606 -2.30 15.31 18.37
N ASN A 607 -1.26 15.53 17.55
CA ASN A 607 0.04 14.87 17.64
C ASN A 607 1.10 15.93 17.95
N ASP A 608 1.78 15.79 19.07
CA ASP A 608 2.84 16.66 19.55
C ASP A 608 4.18 15.97 19.34
N TYR A 609 4.94 16.44 18.35
CA TYR A 609 6.26 15.92 18.01
C TYR A 609 7.34 16.71 18.71
N SER A 610 8.01 16.07 19.65
CA SER A 610 9.19 16.64 20.33
C SER A 610 10.50 16.43 19.56
N ASN A 611 10.51 15.55 18.59
CA ASN A 611 11.60 15.32 17.66
C ASN A 611 11.01 14.73 16.38
N LEU A 612 10.75 15.57 15.39
CA LEU A 612 10.38 15.15 14.05
C LEU A 612 11.65 14.88 13.26
N THR A 613 11.71 13.75 12.58
CA THR A 613 12.84 13.42 11.73
C THR A 613 12.37 12.97 10.35
N ASP A 614 13.21 13.09 9.35
CA ASP A 614 12.95 12.49 8.05
C ASP A 614 14.21 11.84 7.47
N VAL A 615 14.04 10.90 6.54
CA VAL A 615 15.13 10.31 5.78
C VAL A 615 15.16 10.94 4.40
N CYS A 616 16.28 11.54 4.07
CA CYS A 616 16.52 12.21 2.80
C CYS A 616 16.64 11.18 1.67
N THR A 617 15.54 10.91 0.96
CA THR A 617 15.51 9.92 -0.13
C THR A 617 15.73 10.60 -1.49
N PHE A 618 16.10 9.81 -2.49
CA PHE A 618 16.15 10.33 -3.86
C PHE A 618 14.77 10.83 -4.34
N SER A 619 13.68 10.19 -3.93
CA SER A 619 12.32 10.62 -4.25
C SER A 619 11.93 11.97 -3.63
N ASN A 620 12.64 12.41 -2.59
CA ASN A 620 12.49 13.74 -2.00
C ASN A 620 13.35 14.81 -2.69
N GLY A 621 14.22 14.40 -3.63
CA GLY A 621 15.18 15.28 -4.32
C GLY A 621 16.55 15.34 -3.65
N CYS A 622 16.85 14.40 -2.75
CA CYS A 622 18.17 14.30 -2.13
C CYS A 622 19.15 13.57 -3.04
N LEU A 623 20.35 14.10 -3.14
CA LEU A 623 21.41 13.62 -4.02
C LEU A 623 22.69 13.40 -3.23
N ASN A 624 23.56 12.52 -3.76
CA ASN A 624 24.93 12.30 -3.32
C ASN A 624 25.06 12.12 -1.80
N ASP A 625 25.84 12.99 -1.14
CA ASP A 625 26.21 12.90 0.28
C ASP A 625 25.03 12.96 1.26
N ASN A 626 23.88 13.46 0.83
CA ASN A 626 22.67 13.55 1.67
C ASN A 626 21.75 12.35 1.49
N LEU A 627 21.99 11.48 0.50
CA LEU A 627 21.12 10.36 0.18
C LEU A 627 21.13 9.33 1.32
N ASP A 628 19.91 8.90 1.71
CA ASP A 628 19.63 7.94 2.78
C ASP A 628 20.11 8.42 4.19
N ARG A 629 20.49 9.72 4.33
CA ARG A 629 20.77 10.32 5.64
C ARG A 629 19.50 10.80 6.31
N GLN A 630 19.44 10.62 7.62
CA GLN A 630 18.36 11.16 8.43
C GLN A 630 18.66 12.62 8.76
N VAL A 631 17.65 13.45 8.60
CA VAL A 631 17.65 14.86 8.96
C VAL A 631 16.74 15.09 10.15
N ASP A 632 17.13 15.96 11.04
CA ASP A 632 16.29 16.46 12.10
C ASP A 632 15.39 17.56 11.50
N ALA A 633 14.08 17.44 11.72
CA ALA A 633 13.07 18.39 11.28
C ALA A 633 12.39 19.09 12.48
N GLY A 634 13.03 19.03 13.66
CA GLY A 634 12.67 19.77 14.85
C GLY A 634 11.39 19.34 15.52
N GLU A 635 10.65 20.30 16.08
CA GLU A 635 9.40 20.09 16.79
C GLU A 635 8.22 20.47 15.90
N ALA A 636 7.11 19.70 15.99
CA ALA A 636 5.93 19.99 15.19
C ALA A 636 4.63 19.60 15.90
N ASN A 637 3.58 20.39 15.66
CA ASN A 637 2.21 20.02 16.01
C ASN A 637 1.44 19.65 14.74
N ILE A 638 0.74 18.50 14.81
CA ILE A 638 -0.18 18.07 13.75
C ILE A 638 -1.54 17.79 14.38
N TYR A 639 -2.59 18.44 13.87
CA TYR A 639 -3.92 18.28 14.41
C TYR A 639 -4.99 18.29 13.33
N GLY A 640 -6.14 17.72 13.64
CA GLY A 640 -7.21 17.65 12.66
C GLY A 640 -8.48 16.97 13.13
N LEU A 641 -9.36 16.80 12.16
CA LEU A 641 -10.67 16.17 12.33
C LEU A 641 -10.85 15.10 11.26
N GLU A 642 -11.29 13.92 11.66
CA GLU A 642 -11.71 12.83 10.80
C GLU A 642 -13.22 12.62 10.96
N ALA A 643 -13.95 12.49 9.86
CA ALA A 643 -15.36 12.13 9.85
C ALA A 643 -15.59 10.97 8.90
N PHE A 644 -16.36 10.00 9.33
CA PHE A 644 -16.73 8.82 8.55
C PHE A 644 -18.21 8.54 8.64
N ALA A 645 -18.85 8.28 7.53
CA ALA A 645 -20.25 7.89 7.46
C ALA A 645 -20.42 6.72 6.48
N GLU A 646 -21.08 5.68 6.92
CA GLU A 646 -21.48 4.54 6.10
C GLU A 646 -22.91 4.17 6.39
N LYS A 647 -23.74 4.08 5.36
CA LYS A 647 -25.13 3.69 5.48
C LYS A 647 -25.63 2.97 4.23
N THR A 648 -26.34 1.87 4.42
CA THR A 648 -27.04 1.20 3.33
C THR A 648 -28.53 1.41 3.48
N PHE A 649 -29.11 2.15 2.55
CA PHE A 649 -30.57 2.35 2.47
C PHE A 649 -31.22 1.15 1.81
N ARG A 650 -32.32 0.67 2.36
CA ARG A 650 -33.11 -0.48 1.86
C ARG A 650 -34.57 -0.10 1.73
N PRO A 651 -34.98 0.56 0.62
CA PRO A 651 -36.37 1.00 0.43
C PRO A 651 -37.37 -0.13 0.19
N GLY A 652 -36.88 -1.34 -0.07
CA GLY A 652 -37.71 -2.51 -0.45
C GLY A 652 -37.45 -2.93 -1.88
N GLY A 653 -38.18 -3.97 -2.37
CA GLY A 653 -38.03 -4.46 -3.74
C GLY A 653 -36.67 -5.12 -4.06
N GLY A 654 -35.87 -5.46 -3.06
CA GLY A 654 -34.54 -6.10 -3.27
C GLY A 654 -33.46 -5.14 -3.77
N ILE A 655 -33.71 -3.83 -3.75
CA ILE A 655 -32.73 -2.79 -4.13
C ILE A 655 -32.11 -2.19 -2.88
N THR A 656 -30.79 -1.97 -2.91
CA THR A 656 -30.04 -1.28 -1.85
C THR A 656 -29.21 -0.13 -2.41
N PHE A 657 -29.02 0.90 -1.60
CA PHE A 657 -28.21 2.08 -1.92
C PHE A 657 -27.13 2.22 -0.85
N PRO A 658 -25.95 1.62 -1.03
CA PRO A 658 -24.82 1.84 -0.13
C PRO A 658 -24.22 3.24 -0.36
N LEU A 659 -23.96 3.95 0.74
CA LEU A 659 -23.33 5.26 0.80
C LEU A 659 -22.13 5.17 1.73
N THR A 660 -21.00 5.70 1.31
CA THR A 660 -19.80 5.89 2.15
C THR A 660 -19.27 7.30 1.95
N VAL A 661 -18.94 7.97 3.04
CA VAL A 661 -18.27 9.28 3.02
C VAL A 661 -17.15 9.26 4.06
N ALA A 662 -15.96 9.68 3.66
CA ALA A 662 -14.81 9.87 4.54
C ALA A 662 -14.23 11.25 4.30
N TYR A 663 -14.11 12.05 5.36
CA TYR A 663 -13.56 13.39 5.30
C TYR A 663 -12.44 13.53 6.33
N THR A 664 -11.38 14.25 5.93
CA THR A 664 -10.27 14.59 6.81
C THR A 664 -9.89 16.05 6.64
N PHE A 665 -9.73 16.73 7.76
CA PHE A 665 -9.11 18.03 7.86
C PHE A 665 -7.80 17.88 8.65
N THR A 666 -6.67 18.39 8.12
CA THR A 666 -5.37 18.33 8.78
C THR A 666 -4.65 19.66 8.71
N ARG A 667 -4.07 20.08 9.81
CA ARG A 667 -3.15 21.22 9.91
C ARG A 667 -1.87 20.79 10.57
N THR A 668 -0.78 21.38 10.11
CA THR A 668 0.56 21.14 10.65
C THR A 668 1.22 22.47 11.00
N LYS A 669 2.13 22.45 11.96
CA LYS A 669 2.89 23.64 12.37
C LYS A 669 4.24 23.22 12.91
N LEU A 670 5.32 23.70 12.30
CA LEU A 670 6.69 23.57 12.81
C LEU A 670 6.89 24.61 13.92
N LEU A 671 7.55 24.24 15.01
CA LEU A 671 7.61 25.01 16.26
C LEU A 671 8.97 25.67 16.50
N ASN A 672 9.99 25.34 15.70
CA ASN A 672 11.34 25.91 15.81
C ASN A 672 11.94 26.24 14.44
N ASP A 673 12.87 27.17 14.44
CA ASP A 673 13.66 27.51 13.26
C ASP A 673 14.79 26.51 13.09
N PHE A 674 15.01 26.03 11.86
CA PHE A 674 16.16 25.18 11.53
C PHE A 674 16.47 25.22 10.03
N ARG A 675 17.67 24.71 9.69
CA ARG A 675 18.09 24.47 8.31
C ARG A 675 18.25 22.98 8.08
N SER A 676 17.71 22.51 6.98
CA SER A 676 17.80 21.11 6.57
C SER A 676 18.45 21.00 5.18
N SER A 677 19.25 19.96 5.00
CA SER A 677 19.76 19.55 3.69
C SER A 677 18.69 18.82 2.84
N ASP A 678 17.56 18.43 3.45
CA ASP A 678 16.42 17.89 2.70
C ASP A 678 15.71 19.05 1.98
N PRO A 679 15.60 18.99 0.64
CA PRO A 679 14.95 20.03 -0.15
C PRO A 679 13.47 20.27 0.16
N GLN A 680 12.81 19.33 0.87
CA GLN A 680 11.43 19.53 1.32
C GLN A 680 11.34 20.51 2.50
N PHE A 681 12.40 20.66 3.27
CA PHE A 681 12.45 21.59 4.41
C PHE A 681 13.22 22.84 4.05
N GLY A 682 14.50 22.74 3.67
CA GLY A 682 15.33 23.90 3.38
C GLY A 682 15.52 24.78 4.61
N ASN A 683 15.16 26.07 4.52
CA ASN A 683 15.18 27.02 5.63
C ASN A 683 13.78 27.11 6.25
N VAL A 684 13.59 26.52 7.39
CA VAL A 684 12.33 26.48 8.13
C VAL A 684 12.30 27.59 9.17
N VAL A 685 11.15 28.25 9.31
CA VAL A 685 10.83 29.19 10.38
C VAL A 685 9.61 28.75 11.17
N VAL A 686 9.53 29.18 12.43
CA VAL A 686 8.39 28.86 13.30
C VAL A 686 7.06 29.23 12.63
N GLY A 687 6.16 28.27 12.58
CA GLY A 687 4.83 28.41 11.96
C GLY A 687 4.72 27.82 10.56
N ASP A 688 5.83 27.39 9.96
CA ASP A 688 5.80 26.70 8.68
C ASP A 688 4.98 25.40 8.77
N GLU A 689 4.27 25.09 7.68
CA GLU A 689 3.52 23.85 7.52
C GLU A 689 4.41 22.77 6.89
N LEU A 690 4.14 21.52 7.23
CA LEU A 690 4.85 20.35 6.66
C LEU A 690 4.54 20.15 5.18
N PRO A 691 5.52 19.68 4.38
CA PRO A 691 5.31 19.37 2.97
C PRO A 691 4.39 18.14 2.79
N TYR A 692 3.71 18.09 1.66
CA TYR A 692 2.84 17.00 1.21
C TYR A 692 1.74 16.59 2.19
N VAL A 693 1.21 17.51 2.99
CA VAL A 693 0.05 17.29 3.86
C VAL A 693 -1.15 18.09 3.31
N PRO A 694 -2.21 17.41 2.84
CA PRO A 694 -3.41 18.10 2.34
C PRO A 694 -4.23 18.65 3.51
N HIS A 695 -4.69 19.91 3.40
CA HIS A 695 -5.58 20.48 4.41
C HIS A 695 -6.96 19.81 4.42
N HIS A 696 -7.45 19.44 3.24
CA HIS A 696 -8.76 18.81 3.07
C HIS A 696 -8.65 17.59 2.17
N GLN A 697 -9.29 16.53 2.58
CA GLN A 697 -9.46 15.32 1.80
C GLN A 697 -10.90 14.85 1.96
N LEU A 698 -11.53 14.45 0.84
CA LEU A 698 -12.86 13.87 0.83
C LEU A 698 -12.88 12.65 -0.09
N TYR A 699 -13.43 11.58 0.41
CA TYR A 699 -13.86 10.43 -0.39
C TYR A 699 -15.36 10.28 -0.21
N ALA A 700 -16.10 10.15 -1.31
CA ALA A 700 -17.52 9.87 -1.28
C ALA A 700 -17.86 8.78 -2.28
N SER A 701 -18.75 7.88 -1.95
CA SER A 701 -19.17 6.79 -2.81
C SER A 701 -20.64 6.49 -2.59
N ILE A 702 -21.38 6.36 -3.67
CA ILE A 702 -22.76 5.91 -3.67
C ILE A 702 -22.96 4.82 -4.70
N GLY A 703 -23.83 3.87 -4.42
CA GLY A 703 -24.18 2.80 -5.35
C GLY A 703 -25.64 2.48 -5.35
N ILE A 704 -25.99 1.67 -6.31
CA ILE A 704 -27.29 0.97 -6.38
C ILE A 704 -27.02 -0.50 -6.66
N GLU A 705 -27.59 -1.38 -5.85
CA GLU A 705 -27.41 -2.83 -5.94
C GLU A 705 -28.76 -3.52 -6.03
N GLY A 706 -28.93 -4.37 -7.03
CA GLY A 706 -30.03 -5.32 -7.16
C GLY A 706 -29.55 -6.75 -6.96
N ALA A 707 -30.43 -7.72 -7.12
CA ALA A 707 -30.11 -9.15 -6.89
C ALA A 707 -28.99 -9.70 -7.79
N ARG A 708 -28.82 -9.16 -9.00
CA ARG A 708 -27.88 -9.65 -10.01
C ARG A 708 -26.96 -8.59 -10.59
N TRP A 709 -27.09 -7.36 -10.20
CA TRP A 709 -26.32 -6.26 -10.76
C TRP A 709 -26.02 -5.20 -9.70
N GLY A 710 -24.99 -4.44 -9.92
CA GLY A 710 -24.62 -3.30 -9.10
C GLY A 710 -23.99 -2.21 -9.97
N ALA A 711 -24.19 -0.98 -9.58
CA ALA A 711 -23.50 0.17 -10.17
C ALA A 711 -23.10 1.15 -9.08
N PHE A 712 -21.89 1.68 -9.19
CA PHE A 712 -21.28 2.54 -8.17
C PHE A 712 -20.57 3.72 -8.83
N ILE A 713 -20.59 4.85 -8.14
CA ILE A 713 -19.75 5.99 -8.43
C ILE A 713 -19.04 6.39 -7.15
N SER A 714 -17.75 6.68 -7.26
CA SER A 714 -16.98 7.30 -6.18
C SER A 714 -16.30 8.58 -6.67
N SER A 715 -16.02 9.47 -5.73
CA SER A 715 -15.27 10.69 -5.97
C SER A 715 -14.21 10.81 -4.89
N THR A 716 -13.01 11.18 -5.31
CA THR A 716 -11.89 11.51 -4.43
C THR A 716 -11.47 12.95 -4.67
N TYR A 717 -11.48 13.75 -3.62
CA TYR A 717 -10.95 15.10 -3.61
C TYR A 717 -9.76 15.18 -2.68
N LEU A 718 -8.66 15.76 -3.18
CA LEU A 718 -7.46 16.04 -2.42
C LEU A 718 -7.08 17.51 -2.67
N ALA A 719 -7.01 18.30 -1.62
CA ALA A 719 -6.60 19.70 -1.73
C ALA A 719 -5.13 19.79 -2.16
N SER A 720 -4.77 20.92 -2.78
CA SER A 720 -3.38 21.23 -3.12
C SER A 720 -2.48 21.13 -1.88
N MET A 721 -1.28 20.60 -2.09
CA MET A 721 -0.26 20.46 -1.06
C MET A 721 0.97 21.29 -1.42
N ARG A 722 1.65 21.81 -0.39
CA ARG A 722 2.97 22.40 -0.60
C ARG A 722 4.05 21.31 -0.70
N GLU A 723 5.00 21.50 -1.57
CA GLU A 723 6.12 20.57 -1.80
C GLU A 723 7.36 20.91 -0.97
N GLN A 724 7.33 22.05 -0.29
CA GLN A 724 8.36 22.53 0.62
C GLN A 724 7.70 23.17 1.84
N ALA A 725 8.31 23.02 3.01
CA ALA A 725 7.85 23.68 4.22
C ALA A 725 7.72 25.20 4.01
N GLY A 726 6.67 25.79 4.60
CA GLY A 726 6.42 27.24 4.44
C GLY A 726 5.06 27.64 4.96
N GLN A 727 4.75 28.94 4.90
CA GLN A 727 3.52 29.55 5.40
C GLN A 727 2.73 30.25 4.30
N GLY A 728 1.45 30.51 4.57
CA GLY A 728 0.59 31.30 3.71
C GLY A 728 0.26 30.64 2.37
N GLU A 729 0.12 31.47 1.33
CA GLU A 729 -0.16 30.98 -0.03
C GLU A 729 1.00 30.16 -0.56
N ILE A 730 0.65 29.05 -1.24
CA ILE A 730 1.66 28.14 -1.78
C ILE A 730 2.14 28.69 -3.14
N PRO A 731 3.44 28.93 -3.32
CA PRO A 731 3.98 29.35 -4.63
C PRO A 731 3.66 28.31 -5.71
N GLU A 732 3.32 28.76 -6.93
CA GLU A 732 2.88 27.86 -8.01
C GLU A 732 3.91 26.77 -8.34
N GLY A 733 5.19 27.09 -8.43
CA GLY A 733 6.27 26.11 -8.68
C GLY A 733 6.54 25.14 -7.53
N LEU A 734 5.89 25.30 -6.36
CA LEU A 734 6.03 24.47 -5.16
C LEU A 734 4.67 23.90 -4.67
N LYS A 735 3.70 23.81 -5.57
CA LYS A 735 2.31 23.46 -5.27
C LYS A 735 1.87 22.28 -6.12
N THR A 736 1.30 21.25 -5.51
CA THR A 736 0.54 20.24 -6.27
C THR A 736 -0.81 20.80 -6.70
N GLY A 737 -1.37 20.29 -7.78
CA GLY A 737 -2.77 20.59 -8.14
C GLY A 737 -3.76 20.03 -7.12
N ALA A 738 -4.92 20.66 -6.98
CA ALA A 738 -6.04 20.04 -6.29
C ALA A 738 -6.62 18.95 -7.21
N LEU A 739 -6.69 17.72 -6.71
CA LEU A 739 -7.16 16.57 -7.49
C LEU A 739 -8.63 16.28 -7.15
N LEU A 740 -9.48 16.21 -8.17
CA LEU A 740 -10.86 15.73 -8.06
C LEU A 740 -11.10 14.67 -9.12
N THR A 741 -11.20 13.43 -8.71
CA THR A 741 -11.48 12.31 -9.62
C THR A 741 -12.84 11.69 -9.37
N PHE A 742 -13.41 11.12 -10.42
CA PHE A 742 -14.61 10.30 -10.33
C PHE A 742 -14.32 8.93 -10.96
N ASP A 743 -14.68 7.87 -10.23
CA ASP A 743 -14.56 6.50 -10.68
C ASP A 743 -15.95 5.86 -10.72
N VAL A 744 -16.19 5.01 -11.70
CA VAL A 744 -17.44 4.26 -11.85
C VAL A 744 -17.17 2.78 -11.95
N ASN A 745 -18.07 1.99 -11.44
CA ASN A 745 -18.06 0.54 -11.64
C ASN A 745 -19.48 0.04 -11.86
N ALA A 746 -19.67 -0.87 -12.80
CA ALA A 746 -20.90 -1.60 -12.99
C ALA A 746 -20.59 -3.10 -13.11
N SER A 747 -21.41 -3.93 -12.48
CA SER A 747 -21.26 -5.38 -12.50
C SER A 747 -22.58 -6.08 -12.70
N TRP A 748 -22.54 -7.25 -13.34
CA TRP A 748 -23.69 -8.09 -13.60
C TRP A 748 -23.36 -9.57 -13.40
N ASN A 749 -24.06 -10.21 -12.47
CA ASN A 749 -24.00 -11.65 -12.24
C ASN A 749 -24.83 -12.37 -13.32
N ILE A 750 -24.18 -12.83 -14.39
CA ILE A 750 -24.80 -13.58 -15.49
C ILE A 750 -25.33 -14.92 -14.97
N THR A 751 -24.54 -15.56 -14.12
CA THR A 751 -24.89 -16.82 -13.44
C THR A 751 -24.62 -16.68 -11.94
N ARG A 752 -24.92 -17.70 -11.15
CA ARG A 752 -24.55 -17.74 -9.73
C ARG A 752 -23.03 -17.80 -9.48
N TRP A 753 -22.26 -18.17 -10.50
CA TRP A 753 -20.81 -18.37 -10.43
C TRP A 753 -20.01 -17.44 -11.38
N GLY A 754 -20.70 -16.66 -12.22
CA GLY A 754 -20.06 -15.82 -13.24
C GLY A 754 -20.57 -14.38 -13.21
N GLN A 755 -19.66 -13.43 -13.17
CA GLN A 755 -19.90 -11.98 -13.14
C GLN A 755 -19.12 -11.27 -14.25
N LEU A 756 -19.79 -10.40 -15.00
CA LEU A 756 -19.13 -9.37 -15.83
C LEU A 756 -19.03 -8.07 -15.06
N TYR A 757 -17.98 -7.29 -15.31
CA TYR A 757 -17.87 -5.95 -14.79
C TYR A 757 -17.18 -5.00 -15.78
N VAL A 758 -17.47 -3.72 -15.60
CA VAL A 758 -16.80 -2.61 -16.28
C VAL A 758 -16.44 -1.58 -15.24
N SER A 759 -15.19 -1.13 -15.24
CA SER A 759 -14.67 -0.10 -14.37
C SER A 759 -14.12 1.05 -15.19
N GLY A 760 -14.46 2.29 -14.83
CA GLY A 760 -13.88 3.50 -15.36
C GLY A 760 -13.22 4.28 -14.23
N ARG A 761 -11.95 4.61 -14.38
CA ARG A 761 -11.17 5.41 -13.43
C ARG A 761 -10.93 6.79 -13.99
N ASN A 762 -10.97 7.82 -13.13
CA ASN A 762 -10.79 9.21 -13.55
C ASN A 762 -11.61 9.55 -14.83
N ILE A 763 -12.94 9.29 -14.78
CA ILE A 763 -13.79 9.34 -15.99
C ILE A 763 -13.88 10.74 -16.63
N LEU A 764 -13.57 11.81 -15.86
CA LEU A 764 -13.51 13.17 -16.37
C LEU A 764 -12.18 13.50 -17.06
N ASP A 765 -11.20 12.60 -17.02
CA ASP A 765 -9.86 12.73 -17.58
C ASP A 765 -9.09 13.95 -17.02
N GLU A 766 -9.29 14.21 -15.72
CA GLU A 766 -8.60 15.29 -15.02
C GLU A 766 -7.10 15.02 -14.95
N ALA A 767 -6.31 16.02 -15.35
CA ALA A 767 -4.85 15.95 -15.28
C ALA A 767 -4.30 17.08 -14.41
N VAL A 768 -3.69 16.73 -13.29
CA VAL A 768 -3.07 17.67 -12.35
C VAL A 768 -1.67 17.23 -11.96
N ILE A 769 -0.84 18.19 -11.56
CA ILE A 769 0.47 17.90 -11.00
C ILE A 769 0.29 17.30 -9.60
N VAL A 770 0.64 16.03 -9.43
CA VAL A 770 0.57 15.32 -8.14
C VAL A 770 1.87 15.41 -7.34
N GLY A 771 2.96 15.86 -7.95
CA GLY A 771 4.26 16.07 -7.33
C GLY A 771 5.30 16.46 -8.36
N ARG A 772 6.36 17.20 -7.91
CA ARG A 772 7.50 17.59 -8.74
C ARG A 772 8.83 16.97 -8.32
N ARG A 773 8.83 16.19 -7.25
CA ARG A 773 10.06 15.60 -6.75
C ARG A 773 10.29 14.18 -7.26
N PRO A 774 11.54 13.79 -7.57
CA PRO A 774 12.78 14.58 -7.46
C PRO A 774 12.95 15.60 -8.60
N TYR A 775 12.43 15.34 -9.79
CA TYR A 775 12.69 16.14 -11.00
C TYR A 775 11.42 16.41 -11.79
N GLY A 776 10.82 17.59 -11.62
CA GLY A 776 9.76 18.10 -12.47
C GLY A 776 8.36 17.52 -12.23
N ALA A 777 7.40 18.09 -12.93
CA ALA A 777 5.97 17.83 -12.77
C ALA A 777 5.56 16.43 -13.23
N ARG A 778 4.68 15.77 -12.47
CA ARG A 778 4.13 14.44 -12.77
C ARG A 778 2.61 14.45 -12.73
N PRO A 779 1.96 13.80 -13.71
CA PRO A 779 0.51 13.67 -13.74
C PRO A 779 -0.01 12.59 -12.78
N ASN A 780 -1.28 12.71 -12.39
CA ASN A 780 -2.07 11.56 -11.96
C ASN A 780 -2.35 10.62 -13.17
N ALA A 781 -2.93 9.44 -12.87
CA ALA A 781 -3.36 8.52 -13.93
C ALA A 781 -4.47 9.17 -14.80
N PRO A 782 -4.40 9.07 -16.15
CA PRO A 782 -5.45 9.52 -17.05
C PRO A 782 -6.68 8.60 -16.94
N ARG A 783 -7.77 8.97 -17.62
CA ARG A 783 -8.95 8.12 -17.73
C ARG A 783 -8.57 6.73 -18.22
N THR A 784 -9.05 5.72 -17.49
CA THR A 784 -8.80 4.32 -17.84
C THR A 784 -10.09 3.52 -17.77
N LEU A 785 -10.45 2.85 -18.87
CA LEU A 785 -11.59 1.95 -18.95
C LEU A 785 -11.11 0.50 -18.96
N ILE A 786 -11.71 -0.33 -18.10
CA ILE A 786 -11.36 -1.73 -17.90
C ILE A 786 -12.64 -2.55 -17.94
N GLY A 787 -12.62 -3.67 -18.64
CA GLY A 787 -13.68 -4.68 -18.62
C GLY A 787 -13.14 -6.01 -18.14
N GLY A 788 -13.92 -6.75 -17.37
CA GLY A 788 -13.47 -8.02 -16.84
C GLY A 788 -14.60 -9.02 -16.59
N PHE A 789 -14.16 -10.25 -16.36
CA PHE A 789 -15.02 -11.39 -16.07
C PHE A 789 -14.47 -12.16 -14.88
N LYS A 790 -15.35 -12.47 -13.91
CA LYS A 790 -15.04 -13.28 -12.73
C LYS A 790 -15.80 -14.57 -12.72
N ILE A 791 -15.14 -15.64 -12.27
CA ILE A 791 -15.73 -16.92 -11.92
C ILE A 791 -15.41 -17.19 -10.46
N GLN A 792 -16.39 -17.66 -9.72
CA GLN A 792 -16.19 -18.13 -8.35
C GLN A 792 -17.06 -19.36 -8.10
N LEU A 793 -16.44 -20.47 -7.70
CA LEU A 793 -17.05 -21.76 -7.40
C LEU A 793 -16.77 -22.18 -5.96
#